data_640f854f99c901109689c2ab025b040e
#
_entry.id   640f854f99c901109689c2ab025b040e
#
_cell.length_a   1.000
_cell.length_b   1.000
_cell.length_c   1.000
_cell.angle_alpha   90.00
_cell.angle_beta   90.00
_cell.angle_gamma   90.00
#
_symmetry.space_group_name_H-M   'P 1'
#
loop_
_entity.id
_entity.type
_entity.pdbx_description
1 polymer ?
#
loop_
_entity_poly.entity_id
_entity_poly.type
_entity_poly.pdbx_seq_one_letter_code
_entity_poly.pdbx_strand_id
1 'polypeptide(L)'
;MNFFRGVMGGQPAGPQPTGAETIHKLCDRVASSTLLEDRRDAVRALKSLSKKYRLEVGTQAMDHLVHILQTDRSDSEILGYALDTLYNIICNDEEEEQDENAQKQEEDLGVLFTDKFLGDSENVTLLLTLLEEFDFHVRWPGVKLLTALLKNQCNQVQGVILVSPMGVSRLMDLLADSREVIRNDGLLLLQQLTKGNAAIQKIVAFENAFERLLDIITEEGSSDGGIVVEDCLLLLVNLLKNNSSNQNFFKEGSYIQRMKPWFEVGDDNSGWSAQKVTNLHLMLQLVRVMVSPVNSPGATSSCQKSMYQCGLLQQLCTILMATGVPADILTETINTVSEVIRGSQINQDYFASVNAPSNPPRPAIVVLLMSMVNERQPFVLRCAVLYCFQCFLYKNQKGQGEIVATLLPSTIDANSISAGQLLCGGLFSADSLSNWCAAVALAHALQDNLTQKEQLLRVQLATSLGKPPVSLLQQCTNILSQGSKVQTRVGLLMLLCTWISNCPIAVTHFLHNQENVPFLTGQISENLGEDERLVQGLCALLLGICIYYNDNSLENYTKEKLKQLIEKRIGKENFVEKLGFVTKHELYSRAAQKPQPVFPSPEQMLFDHEFTKLVKELEGVITKAVHKTSEEEKKEEEVKKTLEQHDSIVIQYKDLIRDQDTQIQELREQVSTLSLNSEQMQNQITQQQSQIQQHKDQYNILKLKLGKDSQGLSSSQGEGAHVNGLHSEELSQLREEVEELRRQHTLQHTQLSDKDSLINTLVCVWGGESHIRKMYLVYPSLYSHAEAMPFLVSCPTSLSPRSLLPLQEECRGLREGHAGLEQQLASAQSTVAIEQTEKTKLQQEVQESKKEQDDLLMLLADQDQKILNLKQRLRDLGETIDEDEDELDARDQFGEDDDDDDEDEDNND
;
A
#
# COMPACT_ATOMS: atom_id res chain seq x y z
N MET A 1 53.24 28.03 19.78
CA MET A 1 53.41 29.49 19.64
C MET A 1 54.66 30.03 20.35
N ASN A 2 55.79 29.33 20.40
CA ASN A 2 56.99 29.83 21.05
C ASN A 2 58.29 29.43 20.34
N PHE A 3 58.28 29.27 19.01
CA PHE A 3 59.45 28.88 18.23
C PHE A 3 59.99 29.97 17.29
N PHE A 4 59.44 31.19 17.30
CA PHE A 4 59.87 32.30 16.45
C PHE A 4 60.39 33.51 17.27
N ARG A 5 61.06 33.26 18.42
CA ARG A 5 61.65 34.33 19.19
C ARG A 5 63.14 34.17 19.39
N GLY A 6 63.86 34.15 18.31
CA GLY A 6 65.29 34.17 18.41
C GLY A 6 65.93 34.05 17.03
N VAL A 7 66.28 35.15 16.50
CA VAL A 7 67.18 35.55 15.41
C VAL A 7 66.47 36.44 14.42
N MET A 8 66.50 37.74 14.68
CA MET A 8 66.98 38.75 13.70
C MET A 8 66.88 40.14 14.31
N GLY A 9 68.02 40.85 14.27
CA GLY A 9 68.13 42.23 14.58
C GLY A 9 67.38 43.16 13.64
N GLY A 10 66.95 44.28 14.18
CA GLY A 10 66.17 45.35 13.62
C GLY A 10 66.26 45.66 12.13
N GLN A 11 65.14 45.47 11.52
CA GLN A 11 64.63 46.32 10.44
C GLN A 11 63.18 46.72 10.79
N PRO A 12 62.71 47.93 10.44
CA PRO A 12 61.37 48.35 10.70
C PRO A 12 60.40 47.42 9.99
N ALA A 13 59.46 46.81 10.78
CA ALA A 13 58.43 45.96 10.26
C ALA A 13 57.59 46.75 9.24
N GLY A 14 57.74 46.41 7.97
CA GLY A 14 56.76 46.79 6.94
C GLY A 14 55.34 46.33 7.33
N PRO A 15 54.30 46.91 6.79
CA PRO A 15 52.95 46.52 7.14
C PRO A 15 52.82 45.02 7.00
N GLN A 16 52.30 44.34 8.04
CA GLN A 16 52.04 42.91 7.96
C GLN A 16 51.14 42.62 6.81
N PRO A 17 51.42 41.62 5.95
CA PRO A 17 50.60 41.31 4.80
C PRO A 17 49.15 41.02 5.26
N THR A 18 48.22 41.60 4.54
CA THR A 18 46.77 41.32 4.75
C THR A 18 46.47 39.83 4.58
N GLY A 19 45.37 39.34 5.17
CA GLY A 19 44.95 37.94 4.97
C GLY A 19 44.85 37.56 3.45
N ALA A 20 44.28 38.47 2.67
CA ALA A 20 44.15 38.27 1.23
C ALA A 20 45.48 38.16 0.47
N GLU A 21 46.47 39.02 0.83
CA GLU A 21 47.83 38.94 0.24
C GLU A 21 48.56 37.66 0.63
N THR A 22 48.33 37.18 1.86
CA THR A 22 48.93 35.91 2.33
C THR A 22 48.31 34.73 1.55
N ILE A 23 47.00 34.75 1.36
CA ILE A 23 46.28 33.71 0.59
C ILE A 23 46.77 33.72 -0.87
N HIS A 24 46.92 34.89 -1.49
CA HIS A 24 47.40 35.01 -2.85
C HIS A 24 48.80 34.38 -3.02
N LYS A 25 49.75 34.72 -2.10
CA LYS A 25 51.08 34.10 -2.10
C LYS A 25 51.06 32.56 -1.91
N LEU A 26 50.15 32.08 -1.10
CA LEU A 26 49.98 30.62 -0.92
C LEU A 26 49.41 29.96 -2.19
N CYS A 27 48.42 30.59 -2.87
CA CYS A 27 47.93 30.11 -4.15
C CYS A 27 49.02 30.14 -5.24
N ASP A 28 49.85 31.19 -5.33
CA ASP A 28 51.00 31.25 -6.26
C ASP A 28 51.99 30.12 -5.96
N ARG A 29 52.24 29.80 -4.67
CA ARG A 29 53.12 28.70 -4.29
C ARG A 29 52.56 27.34 -4.67
N VAL A 30 51.25 27.13 -4.48
CA VAL A 30 50.55 25.92 -4.93
C VAL A 30 50.68 25.76 -6.46
N ALA A 31 50.52 26.81 -7.21
CA ALA A 31 50.51 26.78 -8.68
C ALA A 31 51.94 26.65 -9.28
N SER A 32 52.96 27.28 -8.68
CA SER A 32 54.28 27.40 -9.28
C SER A 32 55.35 26.42 -8.75
N SER A 33 55.14 25.85 -7.52
CA SER A 33 56.15 24.96 -6.92
C SER A 33 56.17 23.60 -7.60
N THR A 34 57.38 23.16 -7.99
CA THR A 34 57.64 21.83 -8.53
C THR A 34 57.80 20.79 -7.40
N LEU A 35 58.09 21.24 -6.18
CA LEU A 35 58.25 20.37 -5.02
C LEU A 35 56.89 20.05 -4.38
N LEU A 36 56.59 18.80 -4.23
CA LEU A 36 55.36 18.31 -3.62
C LEU A 36 55.23 18.80 -2.16
N GLU A 37 56.30 18.78 -1.38
CA GLU A 37 56.32 19.24 0.00
C GLU A 37 55.96 20.72 0.13
N ASP A 38 56.39 21.55 -0.78
CA ASP A 38 56.06 22.97 -0.79
C ASP A 38 54.59 23.20 -1.12
N ARG A 39 54.03 22.41 -2.07
CA ARG A 39 52.60 22.49 -2.36
C ARG A 39 51.78 22.01 -1.18
N ARG A 40 52.17 20.90 -0.53
CA ARG A 40 51.53 20.35 0.67
C ARG A 40 51.49 21.39 1.82
N ASP A 41 52.63 22.03 2.12
CA ASP A 41 52.64 23.07 3.15
C ASP A 41 51.80 24.28 2.84
N ALA A 42 51.75 24.70 1.57
CA ALA A 42 50.91 25.78 1.13
C ALA A 42 49.41 25.45 1.29
N VAL A 43 49.02 24.22 0.90
CA VAL A 43 47.61 23.76 1.03
C VAL A 43 47.24 23.61 2.53
N ARG A 44 48.14 23.08 3.37
CA ARG A 44 47.95 23.02 4.83
C ARG A 44 47.71 24.40 5.42
N ALA A 45 48.48 25.42 4.99
CA ALA A 45 48.29 26.81 5.40
C ALA A 45 46.93 27.38 4.90
N LEU A 46 46.53 27.09 3.65
CA LEU A 46 45.22 27.49 3.15
C LEU A 46 44.08 26.85 3.96
N LYS A 47 44.19 25.57 4.32
CA LYS A 47 43.23 24.88 5.21
C LYS A 47 43.09 25.63 6.55
N SER A 48 44.20 26.05 7.12
CA SER A 48 44.18 26.79 8.44
C SER A 48 43.53 28.16 8.32
N LEU A 49 43.58 28.77 7.14
CA LEU A 49 42.99 30.09 6.89
C LEU A 49 41.55 30.03 6.40
N SER A 50 41.12 28.88 5.83
CA SER A 50 39.86 28.76 5.14
C SER A 50 38.61 29.02 5.99
N LYS A 51 38.64 28.70 7.31
CA LYS A 51 37.54 29.01 8.21
C LYS A 51 37.39 30.51 8.44
N LYS A 52 38.54 31.21 8.61
CA LYS A 52 38.54 32.65 8.93
C LYS A 52 38.39 33.56 7.74
N TYR A 53 38.93 33.18 6.59
CA TYR A 53 38.98 33.94 5.34
C TYR A 53 38.29 33.16 4.21
N ARG A 54 37.05 32.74 4.47
CA ARG A 54 36.26 31.86 3.59
C ARG A 54 36.07 32.44 2.19
N LEU A 55 35.75 33.73 2.09
CA LEU A 55 35.55 34.42 0.82
C LEU A 55 36.84 34.49 0.00
N GLU A 56 37.94 34.91 0.64
CA GLU A 56 39.23 35.09 -0.04
C GLU A 56 39.83 33.74 -0.49
N VAL A 57 39.77 32.71 0.36
CA VAL A 57 40.24 31.37 0.02
C VAL A 57 39.35 30.76 -1.09
N GLY A 58 38.05 30.88 -1.01
CA GLY A 58 37.11 30.35 -2.01
C GLY A 58 37.26 31.00 -3.37
N THR A 59 37.47 32.33 -3.41
CA THR A 59 37.66 33.03 -4.68
C THR A 59 39.02 32.77 -5.33
N GLN A 60 40.08 32.66 -4.56
CA GLN A 60 41.45 32.56 -5.06
C GLN A 60 41.99 31.14 -5.16
N ALA A 61 41.60 30.24 -4.24
CA ALA A 61 42.26 28.94 -4.13
C ALA A 61 41.47 27.79 -4.76
N MET A 62 40.15 27.92 -4.98
CA MET A 62 39.31 26.77 -5.39
C MET A 62 39.82 26.05 -6.63
N ASP A 63 40.17 26.79 -7.70
CA ASP A 63 40.59 26.21 -8.96
C ASP A 63 41.96 25.47 -8.80
N HIS A 64 42.86 26.00 -7.95
CA HIS A 64 44.11 25.35 -7.61
C HIS A 64 43.92 24.10 -6.77
N LEU A 65 42.96 24.11 -5.84
CA LEU A 65 42.63 22.95 -5.02
C LEU A 65 42.04 21.82 -5.85
N VAL A 66 41.13 22.15 -6.78
CA VAL A 66 40.58 21.17 -7.75
C VAL A 66 41.68 20.59 -8.63
N HIS A 67 42.60 21.42 -9.09
CA HIS A 67 43.74 20.96 -9.88
C HIS A 67 44.65 19.96 -9.12
N ILE A 68 44.88 20.22 -7.82
CA ILE A 68 45.60 19.28 -6.94
C ILE A 68 44.87 17.94 -6.86
N LEU A 69 43.54 17.93 -6.68
CA LEU A 69 42.77 16.68 -6.65
C LEU A 69 42.88 15.87 -7.94
N GLN A 70 43.19 16.53 -9.08
CA GLN A 70 43.41 15.88 -10.37
C GLN A 70 44.83 15.35 -10.54
N THR A 71 45.82 16.10 -10.05
CA THR A 71 47.25 15.87 -10.40
C THR A 71 48.03 15.14 -9.32
N ASP A 72 47.84 15.44 -8.04
CA ASP A 72 48.68 14.91 -6.94
C ASP A 72 48.03 13.66 -6.26
N ARG A 73 47.46 12.77 -7.07
CA ARG A 73 46.67 11.61 -6.56
C ARG A 73 47.49 10.60 -5.74
N SER A 74 48.82 10.60 -5.84
CA SER A 74 49.68 9.68 -5.10
C SER A 74 49.96 10.09 -3.66
N ASP A 75 49.56 11.31 -3.26
CA ASP A 75 49.82 11.84 -1.91
C ASP A 75 48.48 12.09 -1.20
N SER A 76 48.12 11.18 -0.30
CA SER A 76 46.88 11.27 0.47
C SER A 76 46.80 12.48 1.44
N GLU A 77 47.96 12.97 1.88
CA GLU A 77 48.02 14.07 2.85
C GLU A 77 47.65 15.39 2.16
N ILE A 78 48.20 15.67 0.96
CA ILE A 78 47.82 16.90 0.22
C ILE A 78 46.38 16.85 -0.29
N LEU A 79 45.92 15.66 -0.73
CA LEU A 79 44.51 15.46 -1.13
C LEU A 79 43.60 15.73 0.05
N GLY A 80 43.90 15.21 1.25
CA GLY A 80 43.13 15.45 2.46
C GLY A 80 43.07 16.94 2.85
N TYR A 81 44.19 17.64 2.78
CA TYR A 81 44.18 19.11 3.05
C TYR A 81 43.39 19.89 2.01
N ALA A 82 43.44 19.52 0.75
CA ALA A 82 42.66 20.12 -0.31
C ALA A 82 41.15 19.92 -0.11
N LEU A 83 40.74 18.67 0.17
CA LEU A 83 39.33 18.30 0.46
C LEU A 83 38.79 19.01 1.69
N ASP A 84 39.57 19.04 2.79
CA ASP A 84 39.16 19.76 4.01
C ASP A 84 39.05 21.27 3.78
N THR A 85 39.92 21.84 2.94
CA THR A 85 39.88 23.26 2.59
C THR A 85 38.61 23.57 1.79
N LEU A 86 38.28 22.75 0.79
CA LEU A 86 37.05 22.86 0.00
C LEU A 86 35.82 22.69 0.89
N TYR A 87 35.85 21.72 1.81
CA TYR A 87 34.78 21.54 2.78
C TYR A 87 34.55 22.78 3.65
N ASN A 88 35.60 23.36 4.23
CA ASN A 88 35.51 24.59 5.02
C ASN A 88 34.96 25.79 4.25
N ILE A 89 35.19 25.85 2.94
CA ILE A 89 34.68 26.93 2.07
C ILE A 89 33.20 26.73 1.76
N ILE A 90 32.77 25.49 1.54
CA ILE A 90 31.43 25.12 1.06
C ILE A 90 30.46 24.88 2.20
N CYS A 91 30.88 24.28 3.31
CA CYS A 91 30.02 23.95 4.45
C CYS A 91 29.51 25.22 5.13
N ASN A 92 28.25 25.25 5.45
CA ASN A 92 27.63 26.23 6.30
C ASN A 92 27.53 25.59 7.71
N ASP A 93 28.41 25.97 8.64
CA ASP A 93 28.39 25.47 10.02
C ASP A 93 27.25 26.15 10.80
N GLU A 94 26.31 25.34 11.29
CA GLU A 94 25.14 25.78 12.08
C GLU A 94 25.47 26.07 13.57
N GLU A 95 26.74 25.97 13.99
CA GLU A 95 27.13 25.87 15.42
C GLU A 95 27.44 27.16 16.15
N GLU A 96 27.38 28.34 15.53
CA GLU A 96 27.59 29.59 16.29
C GLU A 96 26.30 30.44 16.30
N GLU A 97 25.79 30.75 17.51
CA GLU A 97 24.73 31.73 17.78
C GLU A 97 25.11 33.12 17.20
N GLN A 98 25.01 33.29 15.89
CA GLN A 98 25.29 34.55 15.21
C GLN A 98 24.00 35.24 14.79
N ASP A 99 24.08 36.58 14.71
CA ASP A 99 23.03 37.47 14.22
C ASP A 99 22.38 36.94 12.94
N GLU A 100 21.05 36.88 12.85
CA GLU A 100 20.30 36.34 11.70
C GLU A 100 20.77 36.90 10.35
N ASN A 101 21.31 38.11 10.30
CA ASN A 101 21.88 38.72 9.11
C ASN A 101 23.27 38.18 8.73
N ALA A 102 24.06 37.75 9.69
CA ALA A 102 25.37 37.13 9.46
C ALA A 102 25.21 35.70 8.94
N GLN A 103 24.26 34.93 9.47
CA GLN A 103 23.90 33.59 9.00
C GLN A 103 23.48 33.59 7.54
N LYS A 104 22.63 34.52 7.11
CA LYS A 104 22.18 34.60 5.73
C LYS A 104 23.31 34.92 4.72
N GLN A 105 24.29 35.73 5.13
CA GLN A 105 25.46 36.00 4.26
C GLN A 105 26.42 34.81 4.19
N GLU A 106 26.55 34.01 5.25
CA GLU A 106 27.38 32.79 5.23
C GLU A 106 26.73 31.66 4.45
N GLU A 107 25.40 31.51 4.52
CA GLU A 107 24.65 30.57 3.69
C GLU A 107 24.80 30.93 2.20
N ASP A 108 24.70 32.19 1.82
CA ASP A 108 24.88 32.65 0.45
C ASP A 108 26.28 32.34 -0.10
N LEU A 109 27.33 32.44 0.75
CA LEU A 109 28.70 32.08 0.35
C LEU A 109 28.86 30.59 0.08
N GLY A 110 28.29 29.72 0.90
CA GLY A 110 28.33 28.27 0.68
C GLY A 110 27.67 27.85 -0.61
N VAL A 111 26.51 28.43 -0.92
CA VAL A 111 25.80 28.18 -2.19
C VAL A 111 26.63 28.71 -3.37
N LEU A 112 27.18 29.94 -3.29
CA LEU A 112 28.00 30.53 -4.32
C LEU A 112 29.23 29.66 -4.66
N PHE A 113 29.95 29.16 -3.66
CA PHE A 113 31.10 28.31 -3.88
C PHE A 113 30.73 26.90 -4.34
N THR A 114 29.56 26.40 -3.94
CA THR A 114 29.00 25.19 -4.48
C THR A 114 28.70 25.34 -5.97
N ASP A 115 28.04 26.42 -6.39
CA ASP A 115 27.76 26.72 -7.80
C ASP A 115 29.04 26.82 -8.63
N LYS A 116 30.09 27.48 -8.08
CA LYS A 116 31.39 27.54 -8.73
C LYS A 116 32.03 26.16 -8.87
N PHE A 117 31.96 25.30 -7.85
CA PHE A 117 32.48 23.95 -7.87
C PHE A 117 31.74 23.07 -8.89
N LEU A 118 30.42 23.21 -8.95
CA LEU A 118 29.54 22.48 -9.87
C LEU A 118 29.55 23.02 -11.30
N GLY A 119 30.16 24.17 -11.54
CA GLY A 119 30.35 24.73 -12.88
C GLY A 119 31.05 23.77 -13.85
N ASP A 120 31.85 22.83 -13.34
CA ASP A 120 32.36 21.68 -14.06
C ASP A 120 31.85 20.40 -13.39
N SER A 121 30.98 19.66 -14.07
CA SER A 121 30.41 18.39 -13.58
C SER A 121 31.47 17.30 -13.33
N GLU A 122 32.63 17.39 -14.00
CA GLU A 122 33.75 16.48 -13.79
C GLU A 122 34.30 16.56 -12.36
N ASN A 123 34.11 17.65 -11.65
CA ASN A 123 34.53 17.80 -10.26
C ASN A 123 33.80 16.85 -9.32
N VAL A 124 32.50 16.60 -9.53
CA VAL A 124 31.74 15.62 -8.75
C VAL A 124 32.16 14.19 -9.11
N THR A 125 32.38 13.92 -10.40
CA THR A 125 32.91 12.62 -10.88
C THR A 125 34.28 12.33 -10.29
N LEU A 126 35.16 13.35 -10.25
CA LEU A 126 36.48 13.28 -9.59
C LEU A 126 36.34 12.93 -8.12
N LEU A 127 35.41 13.60 -7.40
CA LEU A 127 35.16 13.36 -5.99
C LEU A 127 34.66 11.91 -5.75
N LEU A 128 33.76 11.41 -6.59
CA LEU A 128 33.31 10.01 -6.53
C LEU A 128 34.49 9.02 -6.72
N THR A 129 35.45 9.30 -7.60
CA THR A 129 36.63 8.45 -7.74
C THR A 129 37.56 8.53 -6.54
N LEU A 130 37.68 9.67 -5.88
CA LEU A 130 38.47 9.82 -4.65
C LEU A 130 37.85 9.07 -3.46
N LEU A 131 36.55 8.83 -3.46
CA LEU A 131 35.90 8.02 -2.43
C LEU A 131 36.22 6.52 -2.54
N GLU A 132 36.79 6.06 -3.65
CA GLU A 132 37.30 4.69 -3.81
C GLU A 132 38.68 4.50 -3.10
N GLU A 133 39.37 5.59 -2.81
CA GLU A 133 40.63 5.52 -2.05
C GLU A 133 40.36 5.06 -0.61
N PHE A 134 41.10 4.08 -0.14
CA PHE A 134 40.95 3.55 1.21
C PHE A 134 41.62 4.40 2.29
N ASP A 135 42.38 5.41 1.93
CA ASP A 135 43.03 6.29 2.90
C ASP A 135 41.98 7.16 3.62
N PHE A 136 42.04 7.11 4.96
CA PHE A 136 41.13 7.87 5.80
C PHE A 136 41.18 9.37 5.55
N HIS A 137 42.38 9.91 5.31
CA HIS A 137 42.59 11.34 5.09
C HIS A 137 42.02 11.84 3.76
N VAL A 138 41.68 10.95 2.85
CA VAL A 138 41.04 11.27 1.56
C VAL A 138 39.55 10.95 1.63
N ARG A 139 39.22 9.74 2.05
CA ARG A 139 37.84 9.24 2.01
C ARG A 139 36.91 10.04 2.93
N TRP A 140 37.29 10.26 4.17
CA TRP A 140 36.45 10.97 5.12
C TRP A 140 36.18 12.45 4.76
N PRO A 141 37.18 13.30 4.44
CA PRO A 141 36.92 14.65 3.94
C PRO A 141 36.11 14.66 2.65
N GLY A 142 36.29 13.68 1.79
CA GLY A 142 35.51 13.52 0.56
C GLY A 142 34.03 13.28 0.83
N VAL A 143 33.69 12.42 1.80
CA VAL A 143 32.31 12.16 2.23
C VAL A 143 31.68 13.45 2.79
N LYS A 144 32.39 14.18 3.66
CA LYS A 144 31.91 15.45 4.22
C LYS A 144 31.68 16.51 3.12
N LEU A 145 32.61 16.64 2.19
CA LEU A 145 32.50 17.59 1.10
C LEU A 145 31.28 17.29 0.21
N LEU A 146 31.10 16.03 -0.18
CA LEU A 146 29.97 15.63 -1.02
C LEU A 146 28.62 15.84 -0.30
N THR A 147 28.59 15.59 1.01
CA THR A 147 27.40 15.87 1.84
C THR A 147 27.09 17.37 1.87
N ALA A 148 28.09 18.23 2.01
CA ALA A 148 27.92 19.69 1.98
C ALA A 148 27.41 20.18 0.61
N LEU A 149 27.95 19.65 -0.47
CA LEU A 149 27.48 19.94 -1.84
C LEU A 149 26.01 19.55 -2.03
N LEU A 150 25.62 18.37 -1.54
CA LEU A 150 24.23 17.91 -1.59
C LEU A 150 23.29 18.76 -0.73
N LYS A 151 23.75 19.26 0.42
CA LYS A 151 22.96 20.17 1.26
C LYS A 151 22.67 21.49 0.55
N ASN A 152 23.65 22.04 -0.18
CA ASN A 152 23.54 23.32 -0.84
C ASN A 152 22.82 23.26 -2.21
N GLN A 153 23.12 22.26 -3.05
CA GLN A 153 22.61 22.11 -4.42
C GLN A 153 22.22 20.66 -4.72
N CYS A 154 21.19 20.17 -4.01
CA CYS A 154 20.78 18.77 -4.02
C CYS A 154 20.51 18.27 -5.45
N ASN A 155 19.66 18.96 -6.21
CA ASN A 155 19.22 18.49 -7.53
C ASN A 155 20.35 18.40 -8.56
N GLN A 156 21.27 19.35 -8.56
CA GLN A 156 22.42 19.34 -9.49
C GLN A 156 23.37 18.18 -9.19
N VAL A 157 23.74 18.02 -7.92
CA VAL A 157 24.63 16.95 -7.49
C VAL A 157 24.00 15.57 -7.72
N GLN A 158 22.72 15.42 -7.39
CA GLN A 158 21.96 14.19 -7.70
C GLN A 158 21.99 13.87 -9.20
N GLY A 159 21.81 14.88 -10.07
CA GLY A 159 21.84 14.71 -11.51
C GLY A 159 23.19 14.16 -12.01
N VAL A 160 24.31 14.68 -11.49
CA VAL A 160 25.65 14.19 -11.87
C VAL A 160 25.89 12.79 -11.32
N ILE A 161 25.51 12.50 -10.07
CA ILE A 161 25.70 11.16 -9.47
C ILE A 161 24.87 10.13 -10.23
N LEU A 162 23.65 10.47 -10.64
CA LEU A 162 22.75 9.56 -11.35
C LEU A 162 23.30 9.12 -12.72
N VAL A 163 23.95 10.03 -13.45
CA VAL A 163 24.55 9.71 -14.77
C VAL A 163 25.97 9.18 -14.67
N SER A 164 26.59 9.27 -13.50
CA SER A 164 27.96 8.76 -13.28
C SER A 164 27.96 7.24 -13.20
N PRO A 165 28.79 6.53 -13.97
CA PRO A 165 28.91 5.08 -13.90
C PRO A 165 29.22 4.62 -12.47
N MET A 166 28.42 3.71 -11.91
CA MET A 166 28.57 3.19 -10.55
C MET A 166 28.53 4.28 -9.46
N GLY A 167 28.00 5.48 -9.76
CA GLY A 167 28.00 6.60 -8.82
C GLY A 167 27.31 6.29 -7.50
N VAL A 168 26.09 5.72 -7.56
CA VAL A 168 25.34 5.33 -6.35
C VAL A 168 25.97 4.13 -5.65
N SER A 169 26.43 3.10 -6.40
CA SER A 169 27.06 1.90 -5.83
C SER A 169 28.29 2.24 -4.99
N ARG A 170 29.14 3.16 -5.49
CA ARG A 170 30.32 3.66 -4.73
C ARG A 170 29.94 4.30 -3.41
N LEU A 171 28.81 5.02 -3.36
CA LEU A 171 28.33 5.63 -2.13
C LEU A 171 27.72 4.60 -1.17
N MET A 172 27.10 3.55 -1.71
CA MET A 172 26.60 2.44 -0.91
C MET A 172 27.74 1.63 -0.25
N ASP A 173 28.93 1.57 -0.86
CA ASP A 173 30.10 0.91 -0.28
C ASP A 173 30.61 1.59 1.01
N LEU A 174 30.27 2.87 1.22
CA LEU A 174 30.60 3.58 2.47
C LEU A 174 29.98 2.92 3.71
N LEU A 175 28.81 2.28 3.56
CA LEU A 175 28.15 1.57 4.66
C LEU A 175 28.90 0.29 5.08
N ALA A 176 29.82 -0.21 4.26
CA ALA A 176 30.64 -1.37 4.54
C ALA A 176 32.07 -1.00 4.97
N ASP A 177 32.38 0.30 5.15
CA ASP A 177 33.71 0.73 5.61
C ASP A 177 34.01 0.21 7.02
N SER A 178 35.24 -0.25 7.25
CA SER A 178 35.70 -0.75 8.54
C SER A 178 35.69 0.34 9.64
N ARG A 179 35.71 1.62 9.26
CA ARG A 179 35.76 2.78 10.14
C ARG A 179 34.37 3.31 10.41
N GLU A 180 33.97 3.29 11.65
CA GLU A 180 32.65 3.74 12.12
C GLU A 180 32.30 5.16 11.66
N VAL A 181 33.27 6.10 11.78
CA VAL A 181 33.05 7.51 11.39
C VAL A 181 32.64 7.63 9.91
N ILE A 182 33.27 6.85 9.02
CA ILE A 182 32.93 6.87 7.59
C ILE A 182 31.56 6.25 7.34
N ARG A 183 31.23 5.16 8.03
CA ARG A 183 29.89 4.55 7.91
C ARG A 183 28.79 5.52 8.36
N ASN A 184 28.99 6.19 9.48
CA ASN A 184 28.01 7.13 10.03
C ASN A 184 27.85 8.37 9.14
N ASP A 185 28.94 8.99 8.69
CA ASP A 185 28.88 10.10 7.74
C ASP A 185 28.36 9.64 6.36
N GLY A 186 28.58 8.38 5.97
CA GLY A 186 27.98 7.75 4.81
C GLY A 186 26.44 7.66 4.87
N LEU A 187 25.89 7.37 6.05
CA LEU A 187 24.43 7.42 6.29
C LEU A 187 23.90 8.83 6.09
N LEU A 188 24.55 9.83 6.65
CA LEU A 188 24.14 11.23 6.49
C LEU A 188 24.21 11.68 5.02
N LEU A 189 25.26 11.25 4.30
CA LEU A 189 25.38 11.50 2.86
C LEU A 189 24.22 10.88 2.09
N LEU A 190 23.89 9.62 2.34
CA LEU A 190 22.81 8.90 1.67
C LEU A 190 21.44 9.51 2.00
N GLN A 191 21.24 10.01 3.22
CA GLN A 191 20.03 10.76 3.56
C GLN A 191 19.87 12.00 2.69
N GLN A 192 20.94 12.78 2.46
CA GLN A 192 20.89 13.96 1.59
C GLN A 192 20.70 13.55 0.11
N LEU A 193 21.40 12.51 -0.32
CA LEU A 193 21.33 12.01 -1.70
C LEU A 193 19.92 11.54 -2.10
N THR A 194 19.19 10.93 -1.18
CA THR A 194 17.88 10.30 -1.46
C THR A 194 16.69 11.26 -1.31
N LYS A 195 16.93 12.52 -0.92
CA LYS A 195 15.85 13.50 -0.76
C LYS A 195 15.15 13.80 -2.08
N GLY A 196 13.85 13.52 -2.16
CA GLY A 196 12.99 13.96 -3.25
C GLY A 196 13.31 13.37 -4.64
N ASN A 197 14.15 12.34 -4.75
CA ASN A 197 14.56 11.76 -6.03
C ASN A 197 14.23 10.26 -6.07
N ALA A 198 13.10 9.93 -6.70
CA ALA A 198 12.61 8.56 -6.78
C ALA A 198 13.55 7.62 -7.56
N ALA A 199 14.23 8.10 -8.60
CA ALA A 199 15.18 7.29 -9.37
C ALA A 199 16.38 6.85 -8.52
N ILE A 200 17.00 7.79 -7.80
CA ILE A 200 18.12 7.48 -6.88
C ILE A 200 17.64 6.56 -5.76
N GLN A 201 16.45 6.82 -5.19
CA GLN A 201 15.87 5.96 -4.15
C GLN A 201 15.70 4.51 -4.62
N LYS A 202 15.26 4.31 -5.88
CA LYS A 202 15.13 2.96 -6.46
C LYS A 202 16.51 2.28 -6.61
N ILE A 203 17.50 3.00 -7.11
CA ILE A 203 18.86 2.44 -7.27
C ILE A 203 19.45 2.08 -5.89
N VAL A 204 19.33 2.97 -4.89
CA VAL A 204 19.81 2.71 -3.53
C VAL A 204 19.13 1.48 -2.92
N ALA A 205 17.81 1.33 -3.11
CA ALA A 205 17.09 0.14 -2.67
C ALA A 205 17.59 -1.13 -3.38
N PHE A 206 17.86 -1.05 -4.69
CA PHE A 206 18.35 -2.16 -5.50
C PHE A 206 19.79 -2.58 -5.11
N GLU A 207 20.60 -1.63 -4.63
CA GLU A 207 21.94 -1.87 -4.06
C GLU A 207 21.91 -2.47 -2.64
N ASN A 208 20.83 -3.16 -2.31
CA ASN A 208 20.65 -3.88 -1.04
C ASN A 208 20.60 -2.98 0.21
N ALA A 209 20.15 -1.73 0.07
CA ALA A 209 20.08 -0.80 1.19
C ALA A 209 19.17 -1.30 2.34
N PHE A 210 18.02 -1.91 2.02
CA PHE A 210 17.07 -2.37 3.04
C PHE A 210 17.69 -3.43 3.96
N GLU A 211 18.35 -4.44 3.40
CA GLU A 211 19.04 -5.46 4.18
C GLU A 211 20.11 -4.85 5.09
N ARG A 212 21.01 -4.05 4.49
CA ARG A 212 22.11 -3.42 5.24
C ARG A 212 21.63 -2.51 6.36
N LEU A 213 20.63 -1.66 6.11
CA LEU A 213 20.09 -0.75 7.12
C LEU A 213 19.41 -1.49 8.27
N LEU A 214 18.64 -2.54 7.96
CA LEU A 214 17.98 -3.36 8.97
C LEU A 214 18.97 -4.16 9.81
N ASP A 215 20.09 -4.61 9.20
CA ASP A 215 21.18 -5.25 9.93
C ASP A 215 21.83 -4.27 10.90
N ILE A 216 22.21 -3.07 10.44
CA ILE A 216 22.78 -2.02 11.31
C ILE A 216 21.83 -1.69 12.46
N ILE A 217 20.55 -1.49 12.21
CA ILE A 217 19.56 -1.22 13.26
C ILE A 217 19.54 -2.35 14.30
N THR A 218 19.61 -3.60 13.84
CA THR A 218 19.59 -4.76 14.74
C THR A 218 20.87 -4.86 15.56
N GLU A 219 22.05 -4.65 14.93
CA GLU A 219 23.37 -4.69 15.58
C GLU A 219 23.55 -3.57 16.61
N GLU A 220 23.01 -2.37 16.33
CA GLU A 220 23.09 -1.20 17.19
C GLU A 220 22.07 -1.19 18.34
N GLY A 221 21.29 -2.26 18.51
CA GLY A 221 20.36 -2.42 19.64
C GLY A 221 18.90 -2.04 19.35
N SER A 222 18.50 -1.94 18.07
CA SER A 222 17.13 -1.68 17.64
C SER A 222 16.54 -0.40 18.28
N SER A 223 15.40 -0.47 18.97
CA SER A 223 14.76 0.71 19.56
C SER A 223 15.60 1.37 20.67
N ASP A 224 16.48 0.62 21.33
CA ASP A 224 17.37 1.13 22.39
C ASP A 224 18.71 1.65 21.85
N GLY A 225 18.94 1.59 20.53
CA GLY A 225 20.15 2.07 19.88
C GLY A 225 20.33 3.59 19.90
N GLY A 226 21.56 4.04 19.55
CA GLY A 226 21.94 5.44 19.51
C GLY A 226 21.51 6.19 18.25
N ILE A 227 22.19 7.31 17.99
CA ILE A 227 21.95 8.19 16.84
C ILE A 227 22.08 7.46 15.47
N VAL A 228 22.91 6.44 15.40
CA VAL A 228 23.09 5.64 14.16
C VAL A 228 21.79 4.95 13.75
N VAL A 229 21.03 4.45 14.73
CA VAL A 229 19.70 3.86 14.46
C VAL A 229 18.74 4.91 13.94
N GLU A 230 18.73 6.10 14.53
CA GLU A 230 17.92 7.24 14.06
C GLU A 230 18.26 7.58 12.60
N ASP A 231 19.55 7.68 12.27
CA ASP A 231 20.01 7.98 10.90
C ASP A 231 19.61 6.91 9.90
N CYS A 232 19.68 5.63 10.28
CA CYS A 232 19.19 4.52 9.44
C CYS A 232 17.68 4.61 9.21
N LEU A 233 16.91 4.92 10.23
CA LEU A 233 15.45 5.06 10.14
C LEU A 233 15.05 6.25 9.27
N LEU A 234 15.73 7.38 9.38
CA LEU A 234 15.51 8.54 8.51
C LEU A 234 15.79 8.21 7.05
N LEU A 235 16.85 7.47 6.78
CA LEU A 235 17.15 7.01 5.41
C LEU A 235 16.07 6.05 4.89
N LEU A 236 15.60 5.10 5.70
CA LEU A 236 14.50 4.20 5.33
C LEU A 236 13.21 4.97 5.01
N VAL A 237 12.89 6.00 5.81
CA VAL A 237 11.73 6.86 5.53
C VAL A 237 11.88 7.58 4.18
N ASN A 238 13.07 8.13 3.88
CA ASN A 238 13.34 8.74 2.58
C ASN A 238 13.15 7.77 1.41
N LEU A 239 13.59 6.51 1.58
CA LEU A 239 13.51 5.49 0.52
C LEU A 239 12.08 5.01 0.26
N LEU A 240 11.22 5.01 1.28
CA LEU A 240 9.88 4.40 1.21
C LEU A 240 8.75 5.41 1.05
N LYS A 241 8.93 6.66 1.55
CA LYS A 241 7.88 7.68 1.49
C LYS A 241 7.63 8.12 0.04
N ASN A 242 6.38 8.03 -0.41
CA ASN A 242 5.95 8.39 -1.76
C ASN A 242 6.68 7.62 -2.89
N ASN A 243 7.19 6.43 -2.61
CA ASN A 243 7.85 5.57 -3.58
C ASN A 243 7.22 4.16 -3.58
N SER A 244 6.21 3.97 -4.41
CA SER A 244 5.45 2.71 -4.47
C SER A 244 6.31 1.51 -4.91
N SER A 245 7.26 1.73 -5.82
CA SER A 245 8.21 0.69 -6.25
C SER A 245 9.04 0.17 -5.07
N ASN A 246 9.62 1.08 -4.28
CA ASN A 246 10.41 0.70 -3.11
C ASN A 246 9.54 0.07 -2.01
N GLN A 247 8.29 0.54 -1.82
CA GLN A 247 7.33 -0.07 -0.89
C GLN A 247 7.02 -1.52 -1.29
N ASN A 248 6.79 -1.79 -2.57
CA ASN A 248 6.57 -3.14 -3.08
C ASN A 248 7.80 -4.01 -2.88
N PHE A 249 8.98 -3.52 -3.23
CA PHE A 249 10.24 -4.24 -3.05
C PHE A 249 10.52 -4.57 -1.56
N PHE A 250 10.26 -3.61 -0.67
CA PHE A 250 10.37 -3.81 0.78
C PHE A 250 9.41 -4.91 1.29
N LYS A 251 8.18 -4.90 0.81
CA LYS A 251 7.18 -5.93 1.15
C LYS A 251 7.58 -7.32 0.60
N GLU A 252 7.96 -7.40 -0.67
CA GLU A 252 8.32 -8.65 -1.35
C GLU A 252 9.59 -9.27 -0.79
N GLY A 253 10.56 -8.45 -0.40
CA GLY A 253 11.76 -8.88 0.32
C GLY A 253 11.53 -9.34 1.75
N SER A 254 10.28 -9.40 2.22
CA SER A 254 9.92 -9.82 3.58
C SER A 254 10.49 -8.94 4.70
N TYR A 255 10.83 -7.69 4.38
CA TYR A 255 11.42 -6.78 5.38
C TYR A 255 10.41 -6.28 6.41
N ILE A 256 9.10 -6.36 6.12
CA ILE A 256 8.04 -6.05 7.09
C ILE A 256 8.16 -6.93 8.34
N GLN A 257 8.48 -8.22 8.17
CA GLN A 257 8.64 -9.15 9.29
C GLN A 257 9.81 -8.75 10.20
N ARG A 258 10.85 -8.13 9.65
CA ARG A 258 12.01 -7.66 10.42
C ARG A 258 11.73 -6.44 11.28
N MET A 259 10.61 -5.76 11.06
CA MET A 259 10.17 -4.64 11.89
C MET A 259 9.50 -5.08 13.21
N LYS A 260 8.99 -6.30 13.30
CA LYS A 260 8.28 -6.80 14.47
C LYS A 260 9.09 -6.70 15.78
N PRO A 261 10.36 -7.12 15.85
CA PRO A 261 11.16 -7.05 17.08
C PRO A 261 11.34 -5.63 17.64
N TRP A 262 11.22 -4.59 16.79
CA TRP A 262 11.36 -3.19 17.24
C TRP A 262 10.32 -2.77 18.27
N PHE A 263 9.17 -3.43 18.26
CA PHE A 263 8.01 -3.12 19.08
C PHE A 263 7.80 -4.11 20.23
N GLU A 264 8.76 -5.02 20.45
CA GLU A 264 8.71 -5.92 21.60
C GLU A 264 9.04 -5.12 22.87
N VAL A 265 8.06 -5.05 23.77
CA VAL A 265 8.24 -4.42 25.07
C VAL A 265 8.89 -5.46 25.99
N GLY A 266 10.14 -5.24 26.36
CA GLY A 266 10.81 -6.06 27.38
C GLY A 266 10.14 -5.91 28.77
N ASP A 267 10.21 -6.96 29.57
CA ASP A 267 9.70 -6.96 30.95
C ASP A 267 10.52 -6.06 31.89
N ASP A 268 11.61 -5.48 31.41
CA ASP A 268 12.52 -4.65 32.20
C ASP A 268 11.98 -3.22 32.37
N ASN A 269 12.02 -2.76 33.60
CA ASN A 269 11.90 -1.37 34.05
C ASN A 269 13.00 -0.44 33.46
N SER A 270 13.56 -0.73 32.28
CA SER A 270 14.45 0.14 31.56
C SER A 270 13.67 1.38 31.12
N GLY A 271 14.01 2.52 31.72
CA GLY A 271 13.32 3.79 31.50
C GLY A 271 13.30 4.17 30.01
N TRP A 272 12.30 4.92 29.63
CA TRP A 272 12.18 5.51 28.29
C TRP A 272 13.24 6.61 28.12
N SER A 273 14.38 6.30 27.47
CA SER A 273 15.36 7.32 27.10
C SER A 273 14.79 8.20 25.98
N ALA A 274 15.27 9.43 25.87
CA ALA A 274 14.86 10.33 24.78
C ALA A 274 15.17 9.72 23.41
N GLN A 275 16.33 9.05 23.26
CA GLN A 275 16.69 8.39 22.02
C GLN A 275 15.74 7.23 21.66
N LYS A 276 15.35 6.41 22.63
CA LYS A 276 14.37 5.34 22.42
C LYS A 276 13.02 5.89 21.96
N VAL A 277 12.58 7.00 22.54
CA VAL A 277 11.33 7.68 22.13
C VAL A 277 11.45 8.15 20.68
N THR A 278 12.57 8.80 20.30
CA THR A 278 12.81 9.24 18.92
C THR A 278 12.85 8.06 17.94
N ASN A 279 13.58 7.00 18.27
CA ASN A 279 13.69 5.81 17.44
C ASN A 279 12.32 5.17 17.22
N LEU A 280 11.55 4.94 18.28
CA LEU A 280 10.22 4.35 18.19
C LEU A 280 9.24 5.22 17.39
N HIS A 281 9.34 6.54 17.52
CA HIS A 281 8.54 7.47 16.73
C HIS A 281 8.81 7.28 15.23
N LEU A 282 10.08 7.21 14.83
CA LEU A 282 10.47 6.96 13.44
C LEU A 282 10.08 5.55 12.96
N MET A 283 10.20 4.54 13.82
CA MET A 283 9.78 3.17 13.54
C MET A 283 8.27 3.09 13.29
N LEU A 284 7.47 3.76 14.11
CA LEU A 284 6.02 3.87 13.92
C LEU A 284 5.69 4.62 12.62
N GLN A 285 6.40 5.71 12.33
CA GLN A 285 6.25 6.45 11.08
C GLN A 285 6.55 5.57 9.87
N LEU A 286 7.59 4.72 9.95
CA LEU A 286 7.95 3.80 8.87
C LEU A 286 6.83 2.79 8.59
N VAL A 287 6.21 2.22 9.63
CA VAL A 287 5.03 1.36 9.48
C VAL A 287 3.90 2.13 8.78
N ARG A 288 3.62 3.37 9.19
CA ARG A 288 2.57 4.21 8.60
C ARG A 288 2.81 4.53 7.12
N VAL A 289 4.07 4.75 6.72
CA VAL A 289 4.41 4.97 5.31
C VAL A 289 3.95 3.82 4.43
N MET A 290 4.04 2.57 4.91
CA MET A 290 3.65 1.38 4.16
C MET A 290 2.13 1.18 4.06
N VAL A 291 1.35 1.74 4.97
CA VAL A 291 -0.12 1.56 5.04
C VAL A 291 -0.89 2.88 4.93
N SER A 292 -0.23 3.93 4.48
CA SER A 292 -0.85 5.26 4.35
C SER A 292 -2.09 5.23 3.44
N PRO A 293 -3.18 5.94 3.81
CA PRO A 293 -4.39 6.04 2.99
C PRO A 293 -4.18 6.69 1.61
N VAL A 294 -3.04 7.36 1.40
CA VAL A 294 -2.69 7.97 0.10
C VAL A 294 -2.03 6.98 -0.87
N ASN A 295 -1.55 5.84 -0.37
CA ASN A 295 -1.02 4.77 -1.21
C ASN A 295 -2.15 4.08 -2.00
N SER A 296 -1.81 3.35 -3.06
CA SER A 296 -2.81 2.57 -3.79
C SER A 296 -3.51 1.56 -2.85
N PRO A 297 -4.83 1.36 -2.99
CA PRO A 297 -5.58 0.47 -2.10
C PRO A 297 -5.03 -0.97 -2.05
N GLY A 298 -4.57 -1.49 -3.19
CA GLY A 298 -3.99 -2.84 -3.28
C GLY A 298 -2.68 -2.97 -2.52
N ALA A 299 -1.77 -2.00 -2.64
CA ALA A 299 -0.50 -1.97 -1.91
C ALA A 299 -0.74 -1.88 -0.39
N THR A 300 -1.61 -0.99 0.05
CA THR A 300 -2.00 -0.84 1.45
C THR A 300 -2.58 -2.13 2.02
N SER A 301 -3.54 -2.74 1.34
CA SER A 301 -4.18 -3.98 1.78
C SER A 301 -3.17 -5.13 1.89
N SER A 302 -2.25 -5.24 0.93
CA SER A 302 -1.19 -6.26 0.96
C SER A 302 -0.24 -6.08 2.14
N CYS A 303 0.18 -4.84 2.45
CA CYS A 303 1.03 -4.55 3.60
C CYS A 303 0.29 -4.79 4.93
N GLN A 304 -0.97 -4.39 5.05
CA GLN A 304 -1.81 -4.65 6.21
C GLN A 304 -1.93 -6.15 6.50
N LYS A 305 -2.13 -6.96 5.47
CA LYS A 305 -2.17 -8.42 5.57
C LYS A 305 -0.85 -8.99 6.07
N SER A 306 0.28 -8.54 5.50
CA SER A 306 1.62 -8.97 5.94
C SER A 306 1.90 -8.61 7.39
N MET A 307 1.52 -7.41 7.83
CA MET A 307 1.70 -6.95 9.22
C MET A 307 0.87 -7.76 10.23
N TYR A 308 -0.32 -8.19 9.84
CA TYR A 308 -1.10 -9.11 10.66
C TYR A 308 -0.46 -10.49 10.73
N GLN A 309 -0.08 -11.05 9.59
CA GLN A 309 0.48 -12.41 9.49
C GLN A 309 1.80 -12.58 10.23
N CYS A 310 2.69 -11.58 10.21
CA CYS A 310 3.96 -11.63 10.94
C CYS A 310 3.84 -11.31 12.43
N GLY A 311 2.67 -10.87 12.91
CA GLY A 311 2.46 -10.52 14.31
C GLY A 311 2.85 -9.09 14.69
N LEU A 312 3.10 -8.21 13.69
CA LEU A 312 3.43 -6.80 13.95
C LEU A 312 2.25 -6.04 14.56
N LEU A 313 1.03 -6.24 14.04
CA LEU A 313 -0.17 -5.62 14.60
C LEU A 313 -0.38 -6.02 16.07
N GLN A 314 -0.09 -7.28 16.40
CA GLN A 314 -0.18 -7.80 17.77
C GLN A 314 0.77 -7.05 18.70
N GLN A 315 2.01 -6.81 18.27
CA GLN A 315 2.99 -6.06 19.07
C GLN A 315 2.57 -4.59 19.27
N LEU A 316 2.08 -3.93 18.22
CA LEU A 316 1.55 -2.58 18.32
C LEU A 316 0.38 -2.49 19.31
N CYS A 317 -0.53 -3.44 19.29
CA CYS A 317 -1.64 -3.50 20.26
C CYS A 317 -1.14 -3.79 21.69
N THR A 318 -0.05 -4.52 21.85
CA THR A 318 0.58 -4.72 23.18
C THR A 318 1.13 -3.40 23.73
N ILE A 319 1.83 -2.60 22.92
CA ILE A 319 2.28 -1.27 23.32
C ILE A 319 1.09 -0.38 23.67
N LEU A 320 0.03 -0.41 22.85
CA LEU A 320 -1.17 0.37 23.05
C LEU A 320 -1.82 0.11 24.42
N MET A 321 -1.75 -1.13 24.91
CA MET A 321 -2.35 -1.55 26.19
C MET A 321 -1.34 -1.60 27.34
N ALA A 322 -0.07 -1.31 27.09
CA ALA A 322 0.97 -1.32 28.14
C ALA A 322 0.86 -0.10 29.08
N THR A 323 1.30 -0.26 30.30
CA THR A 323 1.36 0.82 31.30
C THR A 323 2.73 1.52 31.24
N GLY A 324 2.75 2.83 31.51
CA GLY A 324 4.00 3.60 31.58
C GLY A 324 4.60 4.01 30.24
N VAL A 325 3.88 3.81 29.12
CA VAL A 325 4.29 4.29 27.80
C VAL A 325 4.18 5.81 27.74
N PRO A 326 5.19 6.53 27.21
CA PRO A 326 5.12 7.98 27.01
C PRO A 326 3.91 8.38 26.16
N ALA A 327 3.30 9.50 26.48
CA ALA A 327 2.09 9.97 25.82
C ALA A 327 2.25 10.13 24.30
N ASP A 328 3.42 10.59 23.86
CA ASP A 328 3.74 10.79 22.44
C ASP A 328 3.81 9.45 21.70
N ILE A 329 4.47 8.46 22.28
CA ILE A 329 4.56 7.09 21.71
C ILE A 329 3.18 6.43 21.71
N LEU A 330 2.39 6.60 22.77
CA LEU A 330 1.03 6.09 22.82
C LEU A 330 0.18 6.68 21.68
N THR A 331 0.26 8.00 21.50
CA THR A 331 -0.48 8.72 20.44
C THR A 331 -0.07 8.23 19.04
N GLU A 332 1.22 8.13 18.78
CA GLU A 332 1.70 7.63 17.48
C GLU A 332 1.41 6.14 17.26
N THR A 333 1.40 5.34 18.33
CA THR A 333 0.98 3.93 18.25
C THR A 333 -0.50 3.83 17.87
N ILE A 334 -1.36 4.67 18.47
CA ILE A 334 -2.79 4.72 18.11
C ILE A 334 -2.95 5.08 16.63
N ASN A 335 -2.26 6.11 16.15
CA ASN A 335 -2.30 6.51 14.74
C ASN A 335 -1.81 5.40 13.80
N THR A 336 -0.76 4.68 14.20
CA THR A 336 -0.19 3.58 13.42
C THR A 336 -1.15 2.39 13.35
N VAL A 337 -1.69 1.95 14.49
CA VAL A 337 -2.72 0.89 14.54
C VAL A 337 -3.93 1.26 13.70
N SER A 338 -4.35 2.53 13.75
CA SER A 338 -5.47 3.04 12.95
C SER A 338 -5.28 2.77 11.46
N GLU A 339 -4.11 3.10 10.90
CA GLU A 339 -3.82 2.90 9.48
C GLU A 339 -3.58 1.43 9.12
N VAL A 340 -3.03 0.64 10.04
CA VAL A 340 -2.87 -0.82 9.85
C VAL A 340 -4.22 -1.55 9.79
N ILE A 341 -5.23 -1.08 10.51
CA ILE A 341 -6.57 -1.73 10.52
C ILE A 341 -7.54 -1.15 9.48
N ARG A 342 -7.30 0.07 8.97
CA ARG A 342 -8.23 0.78 8.09
C ARG A 342 -8.60 -0.04 6.85
N GLY A 343 -9.86 -0.44 6.72
CA GLY A 343 -10.40 -1.17 5.57
C GLY A 343 -9.96 -2.63 5.45
N SER A 344 -9.25 -3.17 6.44
CA SER A 344 -8.88 -4.58 6.52
C SER A 344 -9.76 -5.30 7.55
N GLN A 345 -10.74 -6.07 7.10
CA GLN A 345 -11.68 -6.75 7.98
C GLN A 345 -10.98 -7.65 9.01
N ILE A 346 -9.97 -8.41 8.59
CA ILE A 346 -9.22 -9.33 9.48
C ILE A 346 -8.52 -8.53 10.58
N ASN A 347 -7.87 -7.41 10.23
CA ASN A 347 -7.15 -6.58 11.19
C ASN A 347 -8.13 -5.85 12.13
N GLN A 348 -9.28 -5.41 11.61
CA GLN A 348 -10.36 -4.81 12.41
C GLN A 348 -10.98 -5.82 13.39
N ASP A 349 -11.22 -7.06 12.96
CA ASP A 349 -11.72 -8.14 13.82
C ASP A 349 -10.71 -8.49 14.92
N TYR A 350 -9.42 -8.53 14.58
CA TYR A 350 -8.37 -8.71 15.57
C TYR A 350 -8.38 -7.58 16.60
N PHE A 351 -8.41 -6.31 16.16
CA PHE A 351 -8.44 -5.15 17.04
C PHE A 351 -9.66 -5.16 17.96
N ALA A 352 -10.82 -5.57 17.47
CA ALA A 352 -12.03 -5.73 18.26
C ALA A 352 -11.87 -6.75 19.41
N SER A 353 -11.02 -7.76 19.24
CA SER A 353 -10.72 -8.78 20.23
C SER A 353 -9.70 -8.35 21.30
N VAL A 354 -8.99 -7.25 21.09
CA VAL A 354 -7.96 -6.75 22.03
C VAL A 354 -8.62 -6.18 23.27
N ASN A 355 -8.15 -6.65 24.44
CA ASN A 355 -8.62 -6.18 25.73
C ASN A 355 -7.52 -5.51 26.52
N ALA A 356 -7.87 -4.44 27.22
CA ALA A 356 -7.00 -3.82 28.21
C ALA A 356 -6.86 -4.70 29.46
N PRO A 357 -5.70 -4.71 30.09
CA PRO A 357 -5.45 -5.49 31.32
C PRO A 357 -6.16 -4.86 32.54
N SER A 358 -7.49 -4.99 32.57
CA SER A 358 -8.34 -4.55 33.68
C SER A 358 -9.13 -5.73 34.23
N ASN A 359 -9.64 -5.60 35.45
CA ASN A 359 -10.51 -6.63 36.05
C ASN A 359 -11.91 -6.07 36.30
N PRO A 360 -12.97 -6.44 35.58
CA PRO A 360 -12.92 -7.37 34.41
C PRO A 360 -12.22 -6.77 33.19
N PRO A 361 -11.72 -7.60 32.25
CA PRO A 361 -11.11 -7.13 31.01
C PRO A 361 -12.07 -6.24 30.21
N ARG A 362 -11.58 -5.12 29.68
CA ARG A 362 -12.38 -4.21 28.86
C ARG A 362 -11.85 -4.18 27.44
N PRO A 363 -12.71 -4.15 26.42
CA PRO A 363 -12.26 -3.98 25.05
C PRO A 363 -11.41 -2.71 24.89
N ALA A 364 -10.30 -2.81 24.15
CA ALA A 364 -9.40 -1.68 23.90
C ALA A 364 -10.13 -0.45 23.35
N ILE A 365 -11.08 -0.67 22.44
CA ILE A 365 -11.87 0.41 21.84
C ILE A 365 -12.68 1.19 22.88
N VAL A 366 -13.21 0.53 23.91
CA VAL A 366 -13.94 1.20 25.01
C VAL A 366 -12.99 2.07 25.83
N VAL A 367 -11.79 1.54 26.16
CA VAL A 367 -10.79 2.29 26.93
C VAL A 367 -10.32 3.53 26.15
N LEU A 368 -10.11 3.39 24.85
CA LEU A 368 -9.75 4.50 23.97
C LEU A 368 -10.87 5.56 23.92
N LEU A 369 -12.12 5.16 23.76
CA LEU A 369 -13.27 6.08 23.76
C LEU A 369 -13.42 6.84 25.08
N MET A 370 -13.11 6.21 26.22
CA MET A 370 -13.05 6.92 27.50
C MET A 370 -12.05 8.08 27.45
N SER A 371 -10.90 7.89 26.81
CA SER A 371 -9.90 8.96 26.66
C SER A 371 -10.38 10.06 25.71
N MET A 372 -11.08 9.72 24.64
CA MET A 372 -11.61 10.69 23.66
C MET A 372 -12.61 11.68 24.27
N VAL A 373 -13.51 11.18 25.12
CA VAL A 373 -14.57 12.00 25.74
C VAL A 373 -14.13 12.65 27.06
N ASN A 374 -12.93 12.42 27.51
CA ASN A 374 -12.39 13.01 28.74
C ASN A 374 -11.67 14.33 28.43
N GLU A 375 -12.20 15.44 28.90
CA GLU A 375 -11.68 16.80 28.71
C GLU A 375 -10.24 16.99 29.26
N ARG A 376 -9.82 16.15 30.21
CA ARG A 376 -8.49 16.23 30.82
C ARG A 376 -7.38 15.60 29.98
N GLN A 377 -7.74 14.85 28.95
CA GLN A 377 -6.77 14.23 28.07
C GLN A 377 -6.21 15.24 27.06
N PRO A 378 -4.93 15.11 26.67
CA PRO A 378 -4.34 15.96 25.67
C PRO A 378 -5.10 15.95 24.34
N PHE A 379 -5.23 17.11 23.73
CA PHE A 379 -5.95 17.29 22.47
C PHE A 379 -5.47 16.30 21.37
N VAL A 380 -4.17 16.15 21.22
CA VAL A 380 -3.55 15.28 20.19
C VAL A 380 -3.95 13.82 20.41
N LEU A 381 -3.99 13.36 21.67
CA LEU A 381 -4.45 12.01 22.00
C LEU A 381 -5.93 11.82 21.66
N ARG A 382 -6.79 12.80 21.97
CA ARG A 382 -8.22 12.75 21.65
C ARG A 382 -8.44 12.65 20.12
N CYS A 383 -7.65 13.40 19.32
CA CYS A 383 -7.67 13.30 17.86
C CYS A 383 -7.25 11.91 17.37
N ALA A 384 -6.16 11.36 17.92
CA ALA A 384 -5.68 10.04 17.54
C ALA A 384 -6.70 8.93 17.84
N VAL A 385 -7.37 9.01 18.98
CA VAL A 385 -8.43 8.05 19.33
C VAL A 385 -9.61 8.16 18.39
N LEU A 386 -10.05 9.37 18.05
CA LEU A 386 -11.11 9.58 17.04
C LEU A 386 -10.72 8.96 15.70
N TYR A 387 -9.50 9.22 15.25
CA TYR A 387 -8.99 8.65 14.00
C TYR A 387 -8.95 7.11 14.03
N CYS A 388 -8.53 6.53 15.15
CA CYS A 388 -8.56 5.08 15.35
C CYS A 388 -9.97 4.51 15.24
N PHE A 389 -10.93 5.16 15.84
CA PHE A 389 -12.33 4.76 15.79
C PHE A 389 -12.89 4.85 14.37
N GLN A 390 -12.58 5.92 13.64
CA GLN A 390 -12.94 6.09 12.24
C GLN A 390 -12.35 4.97 11.36
N CYS A 391 -11.07 4.67 11.53
CA CYS A 391 -10.38 3.59 10.80
C CYS A 391 -10.94 2.21 11.14
N PHE A 392 -11.29 1.98 12.40
CA PHE A 392 -11.93 0.74 12.85
C PHE A 392 -13.30 0.51 12.18
N LEU A 393 -14.09 1.56 12.00
CA LEU A 393 -15.42 1.48 11.38
C LEU A 393 -15.39 1.60 9.85
N TYR A 394 -14.26 1.99 9.25
CA TYR A 394 -14.17 2.19 7.81
C TYR A 394 -14.38 0.89 7.04
N LYS A 395 -15.45 0.84 6.22
CA LYS A 395 -15.90 -0.36 5.47
C LYS A 395 -16.09 -1.60 6.37
N ASN A 396 -16.45 -1.41 7.63
CA ASN A 396 -16.61 -2.46 8.63
C ASN A 396 -18.07 -2.53 9.11
N GLN A 397 -18.95 -3.12 8.31
CA GLN A 397 -20.36 -3.25 8.65
C GLN A 397 -20.61 -4.00 9.96
N LYS A 398 -19.78 -5.02 10.25
CA LYS A 398 -19.86 -5.78 11.51
C LYS A 398 -19.54 -4.87 12.70
N GLY A 399 -18.41 -4.16 12.65
CA GLY A 399 -18.02 -3.23 13.72
C GLY A 399 -19.03 -2.10 13.93
N GLN A 400 -19.59 -1.54 12.83
CA GLN A 400 -20.67 -0.56 12.90
C GLN A 400 -21.89 -1.12 13.64
N GLY A 401 -22.31 -2.33 13.31
CA GLY A 401 -23.43 -3.02 13.97
C GLY A 401 -23.18 -3.28 15.45
N GLU A 402 -21.98 -3.70 15.81
CA GLU A 402 -21.58 -3.94 17.21
C GLU A 402 -21.64 -2.64 18.03
N ILE A 403 -21.16 -1.52 17.49
CA ILE A 403 -21.23 -0.22 18.17
C ILE A 403 -22.68 0.25 18.35
N VAL A 404 -23.50 0.21 17.30
CA VAL A 404 -24.90 0.61 17.38
C VAL A 404 -25.70 -0.30 18.34
N ALA A 405 -25.41 -1.59 18.35
CA ALA A 405 -26.04 -2.53 19.28
C ALA A 405 -25.81 -2.15 20.74
N THR A 406 -24.68 -1.54 21.09
CA THR A 406 -24.41 -1.08 22.47
C THR A 406 -25.25 0.12 22.90
N LEU A 407 -25.91 0.80 21.97
CA LEU A 407 -26.87 1.89 22.24
C LEU A 407 -28.30 1.42 22.46
N LEU A 408 -28.61 0.21 22.00
CA LEU A 408 -29.95 -0.36 22.13
C LEU A 408 -30.15 -0.93 23.55
N PRO A 409 -31.40 -0.91 24.07
CA PRO A 409 -31.68 -1.53 25.36
C PRO A 409 -31.37 -3.02 25.32
N SER A 410 -30.39 -3.45 26.09
CA SER A 410 -30.00 -4.86 26.21
C SER A 410 -29.95 -5.24 27.69
N THR A 411 -30.10 -6.51 27.96
CA THR A 411 -29.99 -7.11 29.30
C THR A 411 -28.57 -7.19 29.86
N ILE A 412 -27.65 -6.37 29.31
CA ILE A 412 -26.24 -6.35 29.70
C ILE A 412 -26.09 -5.69 31.08
N ASP A 413 -25.25 -6.29 31.92
CA ASP A 413 -24.92 -5.86 33.27
C ASP A 413 -24.83 -4.33 33.41
N ALA A 414 -25.65 -3.76 34.27
CA ALA A 414 -25.71 -2.33 34.57
C ALA A 414 -24.35 -1.72 35.04
N ASN A 415 -23.35 -2.55 35.26
CA ASN A 415 -22.03 -2.16 35.76
C ASN A 415 -20.94 -2.06 34.70
N SER A 416 -21.19 -2.43 33.44
CA SER A 416 -20.20 -2.32 32.36
C SER A 416 -20.46 -1.07 31.50
N ILE A 417 -19.45 -0.20 31.38
CA ILE A 417 -19.50 0.97 30.47
C ILE A 417 -19.35 0.46 29.03
N SER A 418 -20.36 0.75 28.19
CA SER A 418 -20.32 0.40 26.76
C SER A 418 -19.81 1.54 25.88
N ALA A 419 -19.39 1.23 24.67
CA ALA A 419 -19.01 2.25 23.66
C ALA A 419 -20.18 3.22 23.40
N GLY A 420 -21.40 2.72 23.28
CA GLY A 420 -22.58 3.55 23.05
C GLY A 420 -22.87 4.53 24.18
N GLN A 421 -22.71 4.11 25.44
CA GLN A 421 -22.86 5.00 26.59
C GLN A 421 -21.83 6.13 26.60
N LEU A 422 -20.56 5.83 26.21
CA LEU A 422 -19.51 6.83 26.10
C LEU A 422 -19.79 7.83 24.98
N LEU A 423 -20.24 7.36 23.83
CA LEU A 423 -20.60 8.20 22.69
C LEU A 423 -21.79 9.12 23.03
N CYS A 424 -22.84 8.61 23.66
CA CYS A 424 -23.95 9.44 24.14
C CYS A 424 -23.49 10.45 25.20
N GLY A 425 -22.67 10.03 26.16
CA GLY A 425 -22.09 10.90 27.17
C GLY A 425 -21.27 12.03 26.56
N GLY A 426 -20.43 11.73 25.57
CA GLY A 426 -19.66 12.72 24.83
C GLY A 426 -20.54 13.65 23.99
N LEU A 427 -21.54 13.09 23.28
CA LEU A 427 -22.44 13.85 22.41
C LEU A 427 -23.23 14.93 23.18
N PHE A 428 -23.53 14.68 24.44
CA PHE A 428 -24.33 15.56 25.27
C PHE A 428 -23.55 16.19 26.44
N SER A 429 -22.22 16.15 26.40
CA SER A 429 -21.39 16.81 27.40
C SER A 429 -21.39 18.34 27.25
N ALA A 430 -20.89 19.03 28.25
CA ALA A 430 -20.66 20.47 28.19
C ALA A 430 -19.47 20.88 27.31
N ASP A 431 -18.55 19.95 27.02
CA ASP A 431 -17.37 20.16 26.18
C ASP A 431 -17.70 20.05 24.70
N SER A 432 -17.56 21.13 23.95
CA SER A 432 -17.85 21.18 22.51
C SER A 432 -16.97 20.24 21.68
N LEU A 433 -15.72 20.02 22.10
CA LEU A 433 -14.83 19.08 21.44
C LEU A 433 -15.32 17.64 21.60
N SER A 434 -15.75 17.25 22.81
CA SER A 434 -16.37 15.95 23.07
C SER A 434 -17.63 15.76 22.24
N ASN A 435 -18.47 16.81 22.11
CA ASN A 435 -19.68 16.76 21.30
C ASN A 435 -19.34 16.48 19.83
N TRP A 436 -18.39 17.22 19.28
CA TRP A 436 -17.95 17.06 17.89
C TRP A 436 -17.33 15.68 17.65
N CYS A 437 -16.40 15.24 18.50
CA CYS A 437 -15.77 13.93 18.38
C CYS A 437 -16.78 12.78 18.44
N ALA A 438 -17.69 12.83 19.39
CA ALA A 438 -18.74 11.81 19.53
C ALA A 438 -19.73 11.81 18.37
N ALA A 439 -20.09 12.99 17.85
CA ALA A 439 -20.95 13.12 16.67
C ALA A 439 -20.31 12.52 15.43
N VAL A 440 -19.04 12.82 15.17
CA VAL A 440 -18.28 12.26 14.04
C VAL A 440 -18.09 10.75 14.19
N ALA A 441 -17.73 10.29 15.38
CA ALA A 441 -17.59 8.86 15.66
C ALA A 441 -18.89 8.10 15.39
N LEU A 442 -20.02 8.63 15.84
CA LEU A 442 -21.34 8.04 15.60
C LEU A 442 -21.73 8.09 14.11
N ALA A 443 -21.42 9.18 13.41
CA ALA A 443 -21.62 9.28 11.96
C ALA A 443 -20.87 8.17 11.20
N HIS A 444 -19.63 7.87 11.58
CA HIS A 444 -18.87 6.76 11.00
C HIS A 444 -19.49 5.38 11.29
N ALA A 445 -20.17 5.21 12.42
CA ALA A 445 -20.93 3.98 12.70
C ALA A 445 -22.16 3.82 11.80
N LEU A 446 -22.61 4.88 11.12
CA LEU A 446 -23.75 4.88 10.21
C LEU A 446 -23.35 4.96 8.73
N GLN A 447 -22.08 5.25 8.44
CA GLN A 447 -21.59 5.50 7.09
C GLN A 447 -21.89 4.31 6.16
N ASP A 448 -22.58 4.59 5.05
CA ASP A 448 -22.97 3.61 4.03
C ASP A 448 -23.69 2.36 4.58
N ASN A 449 -24.39 2.48 5.69
CA ASN A 449 -25.04 1.35 6.36
C ASN A 449 -26.50 1.69 6.75
N LEU A 450 -27.41 1.40 5.82
CA LEU A 450 -28.84 1.68 6.00
C LEU A 450 -29.42 0.99 7.24
N THR A 451 -29.04 -0.27 7.47
CA THR A 451 -29.52 -1.07 8.61
C THR A 451 -29.21 -0.35 9.93
N GLN A 452 -27.99 0.17 10.09
CA GLN A 452 -27.59 0.83 11.33
C GLN A 452 -28.26 2.21 11.49
N LYS A 453 -28.50 2.93 10.38
CA LYS A 453 -29.29 4.17 10.40
C LYS A 453 -30.70 3.93 10.91
N GLU A 454 -31.36 2.86 10.48
CA GLU A 454 -32.69 2.47 10.94
C GLU A 454 -32.69 1.96 12.39
N GLN A 455 -31.69 1.15 12.79
CA GLN A 455 -31.57 0.68 14.17
C GLN A 455 -31.39 1.82 15.17
N LEU A 456 -30.57 2.85 14.78
CA LEU A 456 -30.34 3.99 15.66
C LEU A 456 -31.61 4.83 15.92
N LEU A 457 -32.60 4.80 15.04
CA LEU A 457 -33.91 5.44 15.26
C LEU A 457 -34.67 4.87 16.47
N ARG A 458 -34.33 3.64 16.89
CA ARG A 458 -34.99 2.95 18.03
C ARG A 458 -34.42 3.37 19.39
N VAL A 459 -33.30 4.08 19.41
CA VAL A 459 -32.64 4.49 20.65
C VAL A 459 -33.49 5.58 21.34
N GLN A 460 -33.84 5.29 22.60
CA GLN A 460 -34.63 6.20 23.46
C GLN A 460 -33.80 6.60 24.67
N LEU A 461 -33.80 7.86 24.99
CA LEU A 461 -33.06 8.48 26.08
C LEU A 461 -34.02 8.94 27.19
N ALA A 462 -33.71 8.56 28.42
CA ALA A 462 -34.36 9.11 29.60
C ALA A 462 -33.67 10.43 29.98
N THR A 463 -34.24 11.56 29.58
CA THR A 463 -33.64 12.89 29.78
C THR A 463 -33.95 13.52 31.15
N SER A 464 -35.03 13.12 31.79
CA SER A 464 -35.40 13.59 33.13
C SER A 464 -36.39 12.66 33.80
N LEU A 465 -36.31 12.57 35.13
CA LEU A 465 -37.22 11.79 35.94
C LEU A 465 -38.71 12.29 35.74
N GLY A 466 -39.57 11.36 35.39
CA GLY A 466 -41.00 11.64 35.21
C GLY A 466 -41.42 12.19 33.85
N LYS A 467 -40.48 12.41 32.92
CA LYS A 467 -40.80 12.73 31.52
C LYS A 467 -40.68 11.48 30.63
N PRO A 468 -41.48 11.40 29.55
CA PRO A 468 -41.36 10.29 28.60
C PRO A 468 -39.96 10.27 27.97
N PRO A 469 -39.43 9.10 27.60
CA PRO A 469 -38.17 9.00 26.88
C PRO A 469 -38.23 9.76 25.55
N VAL A 470 -37.10 10.34 25.15
CA VAL A 470 -36.96 11.10 23.91
C VAL A 470 -36.02 10.30 22.97
N SER A 471 -36.34 10.22 21.68
CA SER A 471 -35.45 9.55 20.73
C SER A 471 -34.11 10.28 20.63
N LEU A 472 -33.05 9.53 20.34
CA LEU A 472 -31.71 10.11 20.12
C LEU A 472 -31.75 11.19 19.04
N LEU A 473 -32.47 10.96 17.95
CA LEU A 473 -32.68 11.93 16.87
C LEU A 473 -33.29 13.22 17.39
N GLN A 474 -34.36 13.12 18.19
CA GLN A 474 -35.04 14.26 18.79
C GLN A 474 -34.13 15.02 19.76
N GLN A 475 -33.32 14.31 20.55
CA GLN A 475 -32.40 14.95 21.48
C GLN A 475 -31.32 15.74 20.76
N CYS A 476 -30.78 15.22 19.64
CA CYS A 476 -29.83 15.96 18.81
C CYS A 476 -30.42 17.26 18.27
N THR A 477 -31.69 17.25 17.81
CA THR A 477 -32.39 18.45 17.31
C THR A 477 -32.72 19.43 18.43
N ASN A 478 -33.05 18.95 19.61
CA ASN A 478 -33.31 19.80 20.79
C ASN A 478 -32.07 20.62 21.17
N ILE A 479 -30.89 20.02 21.13
CA ILE A 479 -29.62 20.70 21.45
C ILE A 479 -29.26 21.73 20.36
N LEU A 480 -29.49 21.43 19.09
CA LEU A 480 -29.31 22.39 18.00
C LEU A 480 -30.14 23.65 18.21
N SER A 481 -31.40 23.49 18.64
CA SER A 481 -32.32 24.62 18.85
C SER A 481 -32.00 25.46 20.09
N GLN A 482 -31.21 24.92 21.04
CA GLN A 482 -30.88 25.62 22.30
C GLN A 482 -29.71 26.61 22.18
N GLY A 483 -29.10 26.79 21.00
CA GLY A 483 -28.05 27.78 20.77
C GLY A 483 -26.68 27.43 21.37
N SER A 484 -26.25 26.20 21.21
CA SER A 484 -24.90 25.70 21.62
C SER A 484 -23.76 26.32 20.78
N LYS A 485 -22.52 26.07 21.18
CA LYS A 485 -21.32 26.50 20.45
C LYS A 485 -21.33 26.03 18.99
N VAL A 486 -20.70 26.80 18.09
CA VAL A 486 -20.61 26.48 16.65
C VAL A 486 -20.10 25.06 16.41
N GLN A 487 -19.01 24.67 17.07
CA GLN A 487 -18.42 23.32 16.93
C GLN A 487 -19.41 22.20 17.30
N THR A 488 -20.19 22.37 18.37
CA THR A 488 -21.23 21.41 18.75
C THR A 488 -22.32 21.31 17.69
N ARG A 489 -22.79 22.46 17.18
CA ARG A 489 -23.82 22.51 16.13
C ARG A 489 -23.32 21.89 14.82
N VAL A 490 -22.09 22.20 14.43
CA VAL A 490 -21.45 21.60 13.23
C VAL A 490 -21.37 20.07 13.37
N GLY A 491 -20.89 19.56 14.49
CA GLY A 491 -20.82 18.12 14.75
C GLY A 491 -22.20 17.44 14.67
N LEU A 492 -23.21 18.01 15.34
CA LEU A 492 -24.58 17.47 15.31
C LEU A 492 -25.21 17.52 13.92
N LEU A 493 -25.00 18.61 13.16
CA LEU A 493 -25.49 18.73 11.79
C LEU A 493 -24.82 17.73 10.85
N MET A 494 -23.52 17.51 10.98
CA MET A 494 -22.81 16.46 10.21
C MET A 494 -23.37 15.07 10.52
N LEU A 495 -23.61 14.77 11.80
CA LEU A 495 -24.24 13.51 12.21
C LEU A 495 -25.62 13.35 11.59
N LEU A 496 -26.48 14.37 11.68
CA LEU A 496 -27.83 14.33 11.13
C LEU A 496 -27.82 14.21 9.60
N CYS A 497 -26.97 14.95 8.90
CA CYS A 497 -26.82 14.85 7.45
C CYS A 497 -26.41 13.41 7.03
N THR A 498 -25.43 12.81 7.73
CA THR A 498 -25.00 11.44 7.46
C THR A 498 -26.09 10.42 7.77
N TRP A 499 -26.77 10.59 8.90
CA TRP A 499 -27.81 9.67 9.34
C TRP A 499 -29.02 9.65 8.40
N ILE A 500 -29.52 10.85 8.03
CA ILE A 500 -30.75 11.02 7.25
C ILE A 500 -30.49 10.78 5.76
N SER A 501 -29.27 11.00 5.26
CA SER A 501 -28.90 10.77 3.88
C SER A 501 -29.11 9.30 3.49
N ASN A 502 -29.73 9.07 2.33
CA ASN A 502 -30.05 7.74 1.80
C ASN A 502 -30.83 6.85 2.80
N CYS A 503 -31.70 7.46 3.63
CA CYS A 503 -32.55 6.77 4.60
C CYS A 503 -33.93 7.44 4.70
N PRO A 504 -34.90 7.11 3.81
CA PRO A 504 -36.20 7.74 3.79
C PRO A 504 -36.98 7.65 5.12
N ILE A 505 -36.82 6.54 5.84
CA ILE A 505 -37.43 6.35 7.18
C ILE A 505 -36.88 7.39 8.17
N ALA A 506 -35.56 7.66 8.14
CA ALA A 506 -34.95 8.68 9.00
C ALA A 506 -35.41 10.08 8.61
N VAL A 507 -35.60 10.37 7.31
CA VAL A 507 -36.20 11.61 6.83
C VAL A 507 -37.58 11.79 7.41
N THR A 508 -38.43 10.76 7.34
CA THR A 508 -39.81 10.79 7.89
C THR A 508 -39.80 11.03 9.41
N HIS A 509 -38.94 10.34 10.16
CA HIS A 509 -38.79 10.56 11.60
C HIS A 509 -38.33 11.98 11.93
N PHE A 510 -37.37 12.53 11.15
CA PHE A 510 -36.91 13.91 11.34
C PHE A 510 -38.03 14.95 11.07
N LEU A 511 -38.76 14.77 9.97
CA LEU A 511 -39.85 15.68 9.55
C LEU A 511 -41.09 15.55 10.40
N HIS A 512 -41.28 14.44 11.14
CA HIS A 512 -42.40 14.23 12.02
C HIS A 512 -42.42 15.24 13.19
N ASN A 513 -41.24 15.71 13.62
CA ASN A 513 -41.16 16.81 14.57
C ASN A 513 -41.42 18.14 13.89
N GLN A 514 -42.53 18.75 14.25
CA GLN A 514 -43.02 20.01 13.65
C GLN A 514 -42.09 21.21 13.86
N GLU A 515 -41.15 21.16 14.82
CA GLU A 515 -40.21 22.24 15.12
C GLU A 515 -38.97 22.22 14.22
N ASN A 516 -38.61 21.08 13.64
CA ASN A 516 -37.35 20.91 12.90
C ASN A 516 -37.29 21.75 11.61
N VAL A 517 -38.32 21.73 10.78
CA VAL A 517 -38.36 22.48 9.53
C VAL A 517 -38.42 24.02 9.76
N PRO A 518 -39.24 24.54 10.68
CA PRO A 518 -39.19 25.96 11.05
C PRO A 518 -37.85 26.42 11.58
N PHE A 519 -37.16 25.59 12.39
CA PHE A 519 -35.81 25.84 12.89
C PHE A 519 -34.82 25.96 11.72
N LEU A 520 -34.74 24.97 10.82
CA LEU A 520 -33.82 24.99 9.68
C LEU A 520 -34.08 26.20 8.77
N THR A 521 -35.35 26.47 8.45
CA THR A 521 -35.70 27.61 7.58
C THR A 521 -35.38 28.94 8.23
N GLY A 522 -35.54 29.06 9.55
CA GLY A 522 -35.14 30.24 10.33
C GLY A 522 -33.64 30.47 10.24
N GLN A 523 -32.85 29.44 10.56
CA GLN A 523 -31.39 29.52 10.53
C GLN A 523 -30.84 29.88 9.11
N ILE A 524 -31.43 29.33 8.06
CA ILE A 524 -30.98 29.60 6.68
C ILE A 524 -31.33 31.03 6.24
N SER A 525 -32.51 31.55 6.66
CA SER A 525 -33.02 32.86 6.25
C SER A 525 -32.41 34.04 7.02
N GLU A 526 -31.85 33.79 8.20
CA GLU A 526 -31.24 34.83 9.03
C GLU A 526 -29.95 35.38 8.43
N ASN A 527 -29.65 36.67 8.63
CA ASN A 527 -28.35 37.27 8.30
C ASN A 527 -27.44 37.12 9.52
N LEU A 528 -26.72 35.99 9.57
CA LEU A 528 -25.77 35.66 10.61
C LEU A 528 -24.35 36.09 10.23
N GLY A 529 -23.48 36.26 11.21
CA GLY A 529 -22.06 36.58 11.03
C GLY A 529 -21.29 35.52 10.28
N GLU A 530 -20.03 35.80 9.94
CA GLU A 530 -19.15 34.86 9.19
C GLU A 530 -18.97 33.52 9.90
N ASP A 531 -18.81 33.54 11.23
CA ASP A 531 -18.64 32.34 12.06
C ASP A 531 -19.83 31.38 11.98
N GLU A 532 -21.03 31.90 11.66
CA GLU A 532 -22.27 31.13 11.56
C GLU A 532 -22.58 30.63 10.14
N ARG A 533 -21.85 31.08 9.13
CA ARG A 533 -22.06 30.68 7.72
C ARG A 533 -22.00 29.19 7.49
N LEU A 534 -21.04 28.52 8.16
CA LEU A 534 -20.93 27.06 8.06
C LEU A 534 -22.18 26.38 8.61
N VAL A 535 -22.70 26.82 9.75
CA VAL A 535 -23.93 26.28 10.35
C VAL A 535 -25.13 26.51 9.42
N GLN A 536 -25.21 27.68 8.78
CA GLN A 536 -26.24 27.95 7.77
C GLN A 536 -26.16 27.02 6.58
N GLY A 537 -24.96 26.81 6.07
CA GLY A 537 -24.67 25.88 4.94
C GLY A 537 -25.07 24.44 5.27
N LEU A 538 -24.74 23.99 6.48
CA LEU A 538 -25.11 22.65 6.95
C LEU A 538 -26.63 22.52 7.20
N CYS A 539 -27.30 23.54 7.67
CA CYS A 539 -28.76 23.57 7.76
C CYS A 539 -29.40 23.48 6.38
N ALA A 540 -28.86 24.20 5.38
CA ALA A 540 -29.32 24.13 4.00
C ALA A 540 -29.07 22.72 3.41
N LEU A 541 -27.93 22.11 3.69
CA LEU A 541 -27.61 20.74 3.29
C LEU A 541 -28.60 19.75 3.88
N LEU A 542 -28.89 19.84 5.20
CA LEU A 542 -29.82 18.95 5.89
C LEU A 542 -31.26 19.09 5.33
N LEU A 543 -31.71 20.31 5.09
CA LEU A 543 -33.04 20.55 4.47
C LEU A 543 -33.07 20.00 3.03
N GLY A 544 -31.99 20.17 2.28
CA GLY A 544 -31.83 19.61 0.92
C GLY A 544 -31.88 18.09 0.92
N ILE A 545 -31.21 17.43 1.87
CA ILE A 545 -31.26 15.98 2.10
C ILE A 545 -32.69 15.53 2.38
N CYS A 546 -33.44 16.26 3.24
CA CYS A 546 -34.83 15.98 3.53
C CYS A 546 -35.74 16.13 2.30
N ILE A 547 -35.38 16.94 1.31
CA ILE A 547 -36.11 17.05 0.05
C ILE A 547 -35.75 15.90 -0.87
N TYR A 548 -34.46 15.64 -1.06
CA TYR A 548 -33.99 14.69 -2.04
C TYR A 548 -34.39 13.24 -1.69
N TYR A 549 -34.23 12.82 -0.44
CA TYR A 549 -34.55 11.47 0.02
C TYR A 549 -35.96 11.31 0.62
N ASN A 550 -36.83 12.28 0.43
CA ASN A 550 -38.21 12.23 0.91
C ASN A 550 -39.03 11.19 0.16
N ASP A 551 -39.75 10.36 0.86
CA ASP A 551 -40.67 9.35 0.29
C ASP A 551 -42.12 9.87 0.10
N ASN A 552 -42.36 11.12 0.46
CA ASN A 552 -43.69 11.76 0.45
C ASN A 552 -44.70 11.10 1.41
N SER A 553 -44.27 10.33 2.39
CA SER A 553 -45.14 9.68 3.36
C SER A 553 -45.89 10.66 4.28
N LEU A 554 -45.31 11.85 4.52
CA LEU A 554 -45.93 12.90 5.35
C LEU A 554 -46.61 13.94 4.47
N GLU A 555 -47.91 14.01 4.53
CA GLU A 555 -48.73 14.98 3.77
C GLU A 555 -48.33 16.44 3.96
N ASN A 556 -47.88 16.81 5.16
CA ASN A 556 -47.50 18.19 5.50
C ASN A 556 -46.10 18.58 4.98
N TYR A 557 -45.21 17.62 4.74
CA TYR A 557 -43.81 17.83 4.38
C TYR A 557 -43.38 16.98 3.17
N THR A 558 -44.23 16.98 2.12
CA THR A 558 -43.85 16.37 0.83
C THR A 558 -42.72 17.14 0.16
N LYS A 559 -41.99 16.52 -0.78
CA LYS A 559 -40.94 17.18 -1.57
C LYS A 559 -41.41 18.53 -2.11
N GLU A 560 -42.58 18.55 -2.73
CA GLU A 560 -43.14 19.73 -3.36
C GLU A 560 -43.46 20.83 -2.33
N LYS A 561 -44.06 20.48 -1.16
CA LYS A 561 -44.33 21.44 -0.10
C LYS A 561 -43.06 22.03 0.51
N LEU A 562 -42.01 21.21 0.67
CA LEU A 562 -40.70 21.69 1.15
C LEU A 562 -40.04 22.63 0.14
N LYS A 563 -40.11 22.32 -1.17
CA LYS A 563 -39.63 23.21 -2.23
C LYS A 563 -40.36 24.55 -2.26
N GLN A 564 -41.69 24.53 -2.15
CA GLN A 564 -42.50 25.74 -2.04
C GLN A 564 -42.15 26.54 -0.77
N LEU A 565 -41.84 25.89 0.32
CA LEU A 565 -41.39 26.54 1.56
C LEU A 565 -40.05 27.27 1.35
N ILE A 566 -39.07 26.61 0.67
CA ILE A 566 -37.80 27.23 0.30
C ILE A 566 -38.06 28.44 -0.59
N GLU A 567 -38.83 28.27 -1.64
CA GLU A 567 -39.14 29.35 -2.60
C GLU A 567 -39.79 30.58 -1.93
N LYS A 568 -40.74 30.36 -1.04
CA LYS A 568 -41.51 31.43 -0.37
C LYS A 568 -40.79 32.09 0.79
N ARG A 569 -39.98 31.33 1.56
CA ARG A 569 -39.35 31.82 2.79
C ARG A 569 -37.87 32.20 2.64
N ILE A 570 -37.15 31.54 1.80
CA ILE A 570 -35.68 31.66 1.67
C ILE A 570 -35.31 32.28 0.30
N GLY A 571 -36.00 31.86 -0.77
CA GLY A 571 -35.58 32.05 -2.16
C GLY A 571 -34.63 30.94 -2.64
N LYS A 572 -34.84 30.43 -3.86
CA LYS A 572 -34.05 29.30 -4.39
C LYS A 572 -32.58 29.66 -4.54
N GLU A 573 -32.27 30.82 -5.09
CA GLU A 573 -30.89 31.33 -5.29
C GLU A 573 -30.18 31.51 -3.93
N ASN A 574 -30.87 32.12 -2.94
CA ASN A 574 -30.31 32.32 -1.61
C ASN A 574 -30.07 30.98 -0.90
N PHE A 575 -30.96 30.00 -1.08
CA PHE A 575 -30.76 28.65 -0.55
C PHE A 575 -29.49 28.00 -1.13
N VAL A 576 -29.29 28.06 -2.44
CA VAL A 576 -28.11 27.50 -3.11
C VAL A 576 -26.82 28.24 -2.72
N GLU A 577 -26.88 29.58 -2.58
CA GLU A 577 -25.78 30.36 -2.03
C GLU A 577 -25.38 29.92 -0.63
N LYS A 578 -26.34 29.74 0.26
CA LYS A 578 -26.07 29.26 1.63
C LYS A 578 -25.54 27.81 1.64
N LEU A 579 -26.09 26.94 0.81
CA LEU A 579 -25.58 25.58 0.65
C LEU A 579 -24.08 25.57 0.28
N GLY A 580 -23.68 26.47 -0.64
CA GLY A 580 -22.27 26.61 -1.05
C GLY A 580 -21.34 27.15 0.03
N PHE A 581 -21.84 27.60 1.19
CA PHE A 581 -20.95 28.00 2.30
C PHE A 581 -20.17 26.83 2.89
N VAL A 582 -20.64 25.60 2.73
CA VAL A 582 -19.95 24.41 3.21
C VAL A 582 -18.66 24.18 2.42
N THR A 583 -18.75 24.14 1.09
CA THR A 583 -17.62 23.88 0.20
C THR A 583 -16.67 25.06 0.07
N LYS A 584 -17.16 26.28 0.27
CA LYS A 584 -16.36 27.53 0.25
C LYS A 584 -15.63 27.80 1.58
N HIS A 585 -15.87 27.03 2.62
CA HIS A 585 -15.18 27.21 3.90
C HIS A 585 -13.69 26.85 3.78
N GLU A 586 -12.80 27.68 4.31
CA GLU A 586 -11.34 27.52 4.23
C GLU A 586 -10.81 26.15 4.69
N LEU A 587 -11.45 25.53 5.69
CA LEU A 587 -11.05 24.22 6.21
C LEU A 587 -11.60 23.04 5.38
N TYR A 588 -12.53 23.29 4.45
CA TYR A 588 -13.14 22.22 3.66
C TYR A 588 -12.14 21.54 2.72
N SER A 589 -11.41 22.32 1.94
CA SER A 589 -10.44 21.80 0.96
C SER A 589 -9.36 20.94 1.63
N ARG A 590 -8.87 21.37 2.80
CA ARG A 590 -7.90 20.63 3.59
C ARG A 590 -8.46 19.28 4.08
N ALA A 591 -9.69 19.27 4.59
CA ALA A 591 -10.34 18.04 5.05
C ALA A 591 -10.67 17.09 3.90
N ALA A 592 -10.95 17.63 2.70
CA ALA A 592 -11.28 16.84 1.50
C ALA A 592 -10.09 16.08 0.90
N GLN A 593 -8.85 16.50 1.14
CA GLN A 593 -7.65 15.89 0.55
C GLN A 593 -7.42 14.46 1.05
N LYS A 594 -7.41 14.24 2.36
CA LYS A 594 -7.14 12.95 2.97
C LYS A 594 -7.70 12.86 4.39
N PRO A 595 -7.89 11.65 4.94
CA PRO A 595 -8.19 11.48 6.35
C PRO A 595 -7.11 12.12 7.23
N GLN A 596 -7.52 12.85 8.27
CA GLN A 596 -6.62 13.62 9.13
C GLN A 596 -6.55 13.02 10.53
N PRO A 597 -5.40 12.46 10.94
CA PRO A 597 -5.20 11.98 12.31
C PRO A 597 -4.89 13.12 13.30
N VAL A 598 -4.46 14.27 12.82
CA VAL A 598 -4.05 15.41 13.63
C VAL A 598 -4.68 16.70 13.10
N PHE A 599 -5.13 17.56 14.01
CA PHE A 599 -5.63 18.89 13.71
C PHE A 599 -4.73 19.93 14.37
N PRO A 600 -4.58 21.15 13.79
CA PRO A 600 -3.70 22.18 14.35
C PRO A 600 -4.17 22.70 15.71
N SER A 601 -5.49 22.84 15.91
CA SER A 601 -6.10 23.29 17.15
C SER A 601 -7.52 22.76 17.30
N PRO A 602 -8.10 22.75 18.53
CA PRO A 602 -9.47 22.33 18.76
C PRO A 602 -10.51 23.12 17.95
N GLU A 603 -10.27 24.41 17.75
CA GLU A 603 -11.16 25.32 17.02
C GLU A 603 -11.23 25.00 15.52
N GLN A 604 -10.17 24.41 14.97
CA GLN A 604 -10.10 23.98 13.56
C GLN A 604 -10.70 22.60 13.31
N MET A 605 -11.19 21.92 14.34
CA MET A 605 -11.91 20.66 14.19
C MET A 605 -13.38 20.94 13.83
N LEU A 606 -13.64 21.18 12.55
CA LEU A 606 -14.97 21.44 12.02
C LEU A 606 -15.41 20.48 10.93
N PHE A 607 -14.47 19.87 10.18
CA PHE A 607 -14.78 18.94 9.09
C PHE A 607 -14.15 17.56 9.29
N ASP A 608 -14.89 16.56 8.86
CA ASP A 608 -14.46 15.17 8.72
C ASP A 608 -14.30 14.81 7.24
N HIS A 609 -13.28 14.04 6.90
CA HIS A 609 -12.95 13.66 5.51
C HIS A 609 -14.11 12.92 4.81
N GLU A 610 -14.71 11.92 5.46
CA GLU A 610 -15.82 11.17 4.85
C GLU A 610 -17.05 12.05 4.66
N PHE A 611 -17.28 13.00 5.57
CA PHE A 611 -18.36 13.97 5.41
C PHE A 611 -18.14 14.90 4.22
N THR A 612 -16.91 15.30 3.93
CA THR A 612 -16.62 16.13 2.72
C THR A 612 -16.96 15.39 1.43
N LYS A 613 -16.80 14.07 1.38
CA LYS A 613 -17.23 13.25 0.23
C LYS A 613 -18.74 13.28 0.08
N LEU A 614 -19.47 13.11 1.18
CA LEU A 614 -20.93 13.20 1.19
C LEU A 614 -21.42 14.57 0.68
N VAL A 615 -20.80 15.65 1.13
CA VAL A 615 -21.14 17.02 0.65
C VAL A 615 -20.87 17.13 -0.85
N LYS A 616 -19.73 16.68 -1.34
CA LYS A 616 -19.34 16.71 -2.76
C LYS A 616 -20.36 15.95 -3.63
N GLU A 617 -20.86 14.83 -3.18
CA GLU A 617 -21.87 14.04 -3.87
C GLU A 617 -23.24 14.75 -3.88
N LEU A 618 -23.64 15.34 -2.76
CA LEU A 618 -25.00 15.84 -2.56
C LEU A 618 -25.23 17.28 -3.00
N GLU A 619 -24.24 18.18 -2.95
CA GLU A 619 -24.40 19.61 -3.24
C GLU A 619 -25.01 19.84 -4.64
N GLY A 620 -24.44 19.24 -5.67
CA GLY A 620 -24.93 19.37 -7.04
C GLY A 620 -26.31 18.73 -7.26
N VAL A 621 -26.54 17.59 -6.63
CA VAL A 621 -27.81 16.86 -6.74
C VAL A 621 -28.95 17.62 -6.04
N ILE A 622 -28.70 18.15 -4.84
CA ILE A 622 -29.67 18.96 -4.08
C ILE A 622 -29.97 20.25 -4.82
N THR A 623 -28.96 20.93 -5.36
CA THR A 623 -29.14 22.15 -6.15
C THR A 623 -30.08 21.89 -7.35
N LYS A 624 -29.87 20.80 -8.07
CA LYS A 624 -30.75 20.38 -9.17
C LYS A 624 -32.15 20.05 -8.65
N ALA A 625 -32.28 19.33 -7.55
CA ALA A 625 -33.57 18.92 -6.97
C ALA A 625 -34.43 20.11 -6.56
N VAL A 626 -33.82 21.16 -6.02
CA VAL A 626 -34.55 22.40 -5.61
C VAL A 626 -35.06 23.19 -6.81
N HIS A 627 -34.33 23.18 -7.94
CA HIS A 627 -34.72 23.91 -9.15
C HIS A 627 -35.69 23.15 -10.06
N LYS A 628 -35.74 21.82 -10.00
CA LYS A 628 -36.57 20.98 -10.86
C LYS A 628 -38.06 21.20 -10.66
N THR A 629 -38.80 21.13 -11.76
CA THR A 629 -40.26 21.16 -11.77
C THR A 629 -40.84 19.77 -11.52
N SER A 630 -42.08 19.72 -11.06
CA SER A 630 -42.80 18.46 -10.77
C SER A 630 -42.95 17.52 -11.98
N GLU A 631 -42.99 18.08 -13.21
CA GLU A 631 -43.05 17.27 -14.44
C GLU A 631 -41.70 16.64 -14.80
N GLU A 632 -40.62 17.35 -14.59
CA GLU A 632 -39.24 16.82 -14.79
C GLU A 632 -38.91 15.72 -13.79
N GLU A 633 -39.40 15.85 -12.55
CA GLU A 633 -39.24 14.83 -11.51
C GLU A 633 -39.94 13.52 -11.86
N LYS A 634 -41.19 13.61 -12.38
CA LYS A 634 -41.93 12.40 -12.79
C LYS A 634 -41.26 11.63 -13.91
N LYS A 635 -40.69 12.33 -14.90
CA LYS A 635 -39.92 11.72 -15.98
C LYS A 635 -38.65 11.07 -15.45
N GLU A 636 -37.98 11.71 -14.52
CA GLU A 636 -36.74 11.20 -13.92
C GLU A 636 -37.05 10.01 -12.99
N GLU A 637 -38.19 10.03 -12.28
CA GLU A 637 -38.63 8.91 -11.45
C GLU A 637 -38.99 7.67 -12.28
N GLU A 638 -39.56 7.85 -13.48
CA GLU A 638 -39.76 6.76 -14.45
C GLU A 638 -38.43 6.22 -14.96
N VAL A 639 -37.48 7.10 -15.32
CA VAL A 639 -36.14 6.69 -15.75
C VAL A 639 -35.40 6.00 -14.62
N LYS A 640 -35.51 6.52 -13.38
CA LYS A 640 -34.89 5.91 -12.20
C LYS A 640 -35.45 4.53 -11.89
N LYS A 641 -36.77 4.34 -11.96
CA LYS A 641 -37.40 3.01 -11.81
C LYS A 641 -36.93 2.02 -12.87
N THR A 642 -36.74 2.50 -14.11
CA THR A 642 -36.20 1.68 -15.19
C THR A 642 -34.73 1.32 -14.93
N LEU A 643 -33.95 2.28 -14.41
CA LEU A 643 -32.56 2.07 -14.05
C LEU A 643 -32.42 1.12 -12.84
N GLU A 644 -33.25 1.29 -11.80
CA GLU A 644 -33.27 0.39 -10.63
C GLU A 644 -33.66 -1.04 -11.02
N GLN A 645 -34.56 -1.21 -12.00
CA GLN A 645 -34.87 -2.52 -12.56
C GLN A 645 -33.65 -3.08 -13.29
N HIS A 646 -32.94 -2.26 -14.05
CA HIS A 646 -31.72 -2.65 -14.75
C HIS A 646 -30.60 -2.99 -13.75
N ASP A 647 -30.42 -2.17 -12.71
CA ASP A 647 -29.44 -2.44 -11.65
C ASP A 647 -29.77 -3.71 -10.86
N SER A 648 -31.03 -3.98 -10.61
CA SER A 648 -31.45 -5.26 -10.02
C SER A 648 -31.10 -6.45 -10.90
N ILE A 649 -31.26 -6.31 -12.20
CA ILE A 649 -30.84 -7.34 -13.18
C ILE A 649 -29.31 -7.47 -13.17
N VAL A 650 -28.57 -6.37 -13.16
CA VAL A 650 -27.10 -6.37 -13.09
C VAL A 650 -26.60 -7.01 -11.79
N ILE A 651 -27.27 -6.78 -10.65
CA ILE A 651 -26.93 -7.45 -9.38
C ILE A 651 -27.17 -8.95 -9.49
N GLN A 652 -28.29 -9.39 -10.07
CA GLN A 652 -28.56 -10.82 -10.31
C GLN A 652 -27.52 -11.46 -11.22
N TYR A 653 -27.06 -10.74 -12.26
CA TYR A 653 -25.96 -11.24 -13.11
C TYR A 653 -24.61 -11.28 -12.36
N LYS A 654 -24.31 -10.28 -11.51
CA LYS A 654 -23.11 -10.31 -10.67
C LYS A 654 -23.12 -11.47 -9.68
N ASP A 655 -24.25 -11.76 -9.09
CA ASP A 655 -24.39 -12.90 -8.17
C ASP A 655 -24.26 -14.23 -8.95
N LEU A 656 -24.85 -14.32 -10.14
CA LEU A 656 -24.69 -15.49 -11.01
C LEU A 656 -23.22 -15.68 -11.46
N ILE A 657 -22.53 -14.59 -11.79
CA ILE A 657 -21.09 -14.63 -12.12
C ILE A 657 -20.28 -15.13 -10.92
N ARG A 658 -20.60 -14.62 -9.72
CA ARG A 658 -19.91 -15.06 -8.49
C ARG A 658 -20.13 -16.55 -8.20
N ASP A 659 -21.34 -17.03 -8.41
CA ASP A 659 -21.67 -18.46 -8.28
C ASP A 659 -20.93 -19.30 -9.33
N GLN A 660 -20.84 -18.81 -10.57
CA GLN A 660 -20.05 -19.44 -11.63
C GLN A 660 -18.54 -19.42 -11.29
N ASP A 661 -17.99 -18.31 -10.79
CA ASP A 661 -16.60 -18.23 -10.36
C ASP A 661 -16.29 -19.25 -9.24
N THR A 662 -17.23 -19.44 -8.32
CA THR A 662 -17.11 -20.47 -7.26
C THR A 662 -17.09 -21.87 -7.86
N GLN A 663 -18.01 -22.18 -8.77
CA GLN A 663 -18.04 -23.47 -9.50
C GLN A 663 -16.76 -23.69 -10.31
N ILE A 664 -16.29 -22.65 -10.95
CA ILE A 664 -15.01 -22.66 -11.68
C ILE A 664 -13.85 -23.01 -10.74
N GLN A 665 -13.81 -22.40 -9.57
CA GLN A 665 -12.76 -22.69 -8.59
C GLN A 665 -12.82 -24.13 -8.08
N GLU A 666 -14.01 -24.64 -7.77
CA GLU A 666 -14.22 -26.04 -7.38
C GLU A 666 -13.78 -27.02 -8.47
N LEU A 667 -14.12 -26.72 -9.73
CA LEU A 667 -13.71 -27.54 -10.87
C LEU A 667 -12.18 -27.51 -11.07
N ARG A 668 -11.53 -26.38 -10.83
CA ARG A 668 -10.06 -26.24 -10.84
C ARG A 668 -9.41 -27.16 -9.82
N GLU A 669 -9.92 -27.18 -8.61
CA GLU A 669 -9.42 -28.05 -7.56
C GLU A 669 -9.61 -29.52 -7.91
N GLN A 670 -10.76 -29.90 -8.50
CA GLN A 670 -11.00 -31.26 -8.98
C GLN A 670 -10.01 -31.65 -10.09
N VAL A 671 -9.78 -30.80 -11.07
CA VAL A 671 -8.79 -31.03 -12.14
C VAL A 671 -7.39 -31.20 -11.59
N SER A 672 -6.99 -30.35 -10.64
CA SER A 672 -5.68 -30.46 -9.97
C SER A 672 -5.52 -31.80 -9.24
N THR A 673 -6.56 -32.21 -8.50
CA THR A 673 -6.58 -33.50 -7.79
C THR A 673 -6.51 -34.68 -8.74
N LEU A 674 -7.27 -34.65 -9.83
CA LEU A 674 -7.25 -35.69 -10.87
C LEU A 674 -5.90 -35.76 -11.58
N SER A 675 -5.27 -34.62 -11.85
CA SER A 675 -3.93 -34.56 -12.44
C SER A 675 -2.89 -35.23 -11.54
N LEU A 676 -2.95 -34.94 -10.23
CA LEU A 676 -2.04 -35.53 -9.25
C LEU A 676 -2.23 -37.06 -9.12
N ASN A 677 -3.49 -37.52 -9.15
CA ASN A 677 -3.82 -38.94 -9.14
C ASN A 677 -3.36 -39.65 -10.43
N SER A 678 -3.49 -38.96 -11.58
CA SER A 678 -2.99 -39.50 -12.87
C SER A 678 -1.46 -39.66 -12.86
N GLU A 679 -0.74 -38.68 -12.31
CA GLU A 679 0.72 -38.77 -12.18
C GLU A 679 1.12 -39.93 -11.24
N GLN A 680 0.43 -40.11 -10.13
CA GLN A 680 0.68 -41.20 -9.22
C GLN A 680 0.46 -42.57 -9.88
N MET A 681 -0.63 -42.71 -10.65
CA MET A 681 -0.90 -43.95 -11.40
C MET A 681 0.13 -44.20 -12.49
N GLN A 682 0.59 -43.18 -13.21
CA GLN A 682 1.64 -43.29 -14.20
C GLN A 682 2.96 -43.80 -13.60
N ASN A 683 3.29 -43.28 -12.42
CA ASN A 683 4.46 -43.73 -11.66
C ASN A 683 4.34 -45.21 -11.24
N GLN A 684 3.15 -45.63 -10.80
CA GLN A 684 2.87 -47.04 -10.48
C GLN A 684 3.01 -47.93 -11.71
N ILE A 685 2.45 -47.53 -12.86
CA ILE A 685 2.59 -48.25 -14.13
C ILE A 685 4.07 -48.41 -14.52
N THR A 686 4.85 -47.35 -14.40
CA THR A 686 6.28 -47.37 -14.70
C THR A 686 7.02 -48.34 -13.78
N GLN A 687 6.69 -48.34 -12.49
CA GLN A 687 7.25 -49.28 -11.52
C GLN A 687 6.89 -50.76 -11.86
N GLN A 688 5.63 -51.03 -12.20
CA GLN A 688 5.19 -52.36 -12.59
C GLN A 688 5.83 -52.82 -13.89
N GLN A 689 5.96 -51.95 -14.89
CA GLN A 689 6.69 -52.25 -16.12
C GLN A 689 8.15 -52.63 -15.86
N SER A 690 8.81 -51.92 -14.93
CA SER A 690 10.20 -52.25 -14.51
C SER A 690 10.27 -53.66 -13.87
N GLN A 691 9.29 -54.00 -12.99
CA GLN A 691 9.22 -55.33 -12.40
C GLN A 691 8.96 -56.41 -13.47
N ILE A 692 8.03 -56.18 -14.39
CA ILE A 692 7.79 -57.09 -15.49
C ILE A 692 9.07 -57.31 -16.33
N GLN A 693 9.85 -56.25 -16.59
CA GLN A 693 11.12 -56.40 -17.33
C GLN A 693 12.15 -57.23 -16.55
N GLN A 694 12.23 -56.97 -15.24
CA GLN A 694 13.11 -57.81 -14.35
C GLN A 694 12.72 -59.28 -14.38
N HIS A 695 11.43 -59.58 -14.31
CA HIS A 695 10.95 -60.98 -14.40
C HIS A 695 11.18 -61.59 -15.79
N LYS A 696 11.04 -60.80 -16.86
CA LYS A 696 11.42 -61.26 -18.23
C LYS A 696 12.92 -61.59 -18.32
N ASP A 697 13.77 -60.77 -17.75
CA ASP A 697 15.22 -60.95 -17.78
C ASP A 697 15.62 -62.18 -16.95
N GLN A 698 14.98 -62.38 -15.78
CA GLN A 698 15.14 -63.58 -14.96
C GLN A 698 14.68 -64.85 -15.72
N TYR A 699 13.54 -64.80 -16.39
CA TYR A 699 13.03 -65.89 -17.22
C TYR A 699 13.97 -66.19 -18.41
N ASN A 700 14.53 -65.19 -19.05
CA ASN A 700 15.52 -65.36 -20.16
C ASN A 700 16.84 -66.01 -19.62
N ILE A 701 17.29 -65.58 -18.42
CA ILE A 701 18.45 -66.18 -17.77
C ILE A 701 18.21 -67.65 -17.44
N LEU A 702 17.02 -68.00 -16.89
CA LEU A 702 16.60 -69.37 -16.60
C LEU A 702 16.49 -70.20 -17.89
N LYS A 703 15.93 -69.62 -18.98
CA LYS A 703 15.82 -70.25 -20.27
C LYS A 703 17.20 -70.56 -20.88
N LEU A 704 18.16 -69.64 -20.75
CA LEU A 704 19.55 -69.83 -21.16
C LEU A 704 20.28 -70.88 -20.34
N LYS A 705 20.00 -70.94 -19.05
CA LYS A 705 20.52 -72.00 -18.17
C LYS A 705 19.97 -73.42 -18.57
N LEU A 706 18.64 -73.51 -18.77
CA LEU A 706 18.02 -74.76 -19.28
C LEU A 706 18.50 -75.11 -20.72
N GLY A 707 18.75 -74.15 -21.59
CA GLY A 707 19.31 -74.39 -22.93
C GLY A 707 20.76 -74.82 -22.93
N LYS A 708 21.54 -74.41 -21.91
CA LYS A 708 22.91 -74.92 -21.72
C LYS A 708 22.96 -76.36 -21.13
N ASP A 709 22.02 -76.66 -20.20
CA ASP A 709 21.91 -78.01 -19.65
C ASP A 709 21.37 -79.00 -20.69
N SER A 710 20.65 -78.59 -21.71
CA SER A 710 20.20 -79.49 -22.82
C SER A 710 21.26 -79.75 -23.90
N GLN A 711 22.39 -79.06 -23.93
CA GLN A 711 23.54 -79.40 -24.86
C GLN A 711 24.61 -80.27 -24.22
N GLY A 712 24.48 -80.66 -22.90
CA GLY A 712 25.45 -81.47 -22.21
C GLY A 712 25.01 -82.93 -21.98
N LEU A 713 23.89 -83.41 -22.45
CA LEU A 713 23.39 -84.79 -22.18
C LEU A 713 22.86 -85.43 -23.45
N SER A 714 23.81 -85.80 -24.28
CA SER A 714 23.62 -86.91 -25.19
C SER A 714 24.59 -88.02 -24.77
N SER A 715 24.19 -88.77 -23.78
CA SER A 715 24.50 -90.13 -23.44
C SER A 715 24.41 -90.45 -21.98
N SER A 716 23.26 -90.92 -21.58
CA SER A 716 23.11 -92.14 -20.71
C SER A 716 21.61 -92.31 -20.33
N GLN A 717 21.16 -93.45 -20.61
CA GLN A 717 19.88 -93.99 -20.16
C GLN A 717 19.80 -94.10 -18.64
N GLY A 718 18.64 -93.75 -18.06
CA GLY A 718 18.18 -94.24 -16.81
C GLY A 718 17.85 -93.25 -15.68
N GLU A 719 16.60 -93.38 -15.32
CA GLU A 719 16.08 -92.96 -14.00
C GLU A 719 16.04 -91.44 -13.67
N GLY A 720 14.84 -90.89 -13.62
CA GLY A 720 14.61 -89.63 -13.00
C GLY A 720 13.28 -88.95 -13.21
N ALA A 721 12.19 -89.62 -12.84
CA ALA A 721 10.87 -89.06 -12.86
C ALA A 721 10.53 -88.17 -11.62
N HIS A 722 11.47 -87.42 -11.09
CA HIS A 722 11.17 -86.63 -9.86
C HIS A 722 11.63 -85.18 -9.89
N VAL A 723 12.22 -84.67 -10.99
CA VAL A 723 12.69 -83.26 -11.03
C VAL A 723 11.79 -82.36 -11.83
N ASN A 724 10.89 -82.90 -12.64
CA ASN A 724 9.97 -82.12 -13.46
C ASN A 724 8.76 -81.49 -12.70
N GLY A 725 8.50 -81.86 -11.45
CA GLY A 725 7.36 -81.39 -10.66
C GLY A 725 7.60 -80.02 -10.03
N LEU A 726 8.78 -79.76 -9.53
CA LEU A 726 9.14 -78.53 -8.84
C LEU A 726 9.28 -77.35 -9.81
N HIS A 727 9.85 -77.51 -10.99
CA HIS A 727 9.95 -76.47 -12.01
C HIS A 727 8.65 -76.16 -12.70
N SER A 728 7.67 -77.12 -12.72
CA SER A 728 6.33 -76.91 -13.24
C SER A 728 5.48 -76.08 -12.29
N GLU A 729 5.64 -76.21 -10.99
CA GLU A 729 4.95 -75.41 -9.98
C GLU A 729 5.46 -73.98 -9.94
N GLU A 730 6.77 -73.76 -9.94
CA GLU A 730 7.35 -72.40 -10.02
C GLU A 730 6.96 -71.62 -11.31
N LEU A 731 6.98 -72.35 -12.45
CA LEU A 731 6.50 -71.77 -13.72
C LEU A 731 4.98 -71.49 -13.72
N SER A 732 4.21 -72.29 -12.99
CA SER A 732 2.76 -72.05 -12.83
C SER A 732 2.49 -70.86 -11.89
N GLN A 733 3.25 -70.76 -10.82
CA GLN A 733 3.14 -69.61 -9.90
C GLN A 733 3.57 -68.30 -10.59
N LEU A 734 4.66 -68.29 -11.32
CA LEU A 734 5.12 -67.13 -12.09
C LEU A 734 4.14 -66.73 -13.21
N ARG A 735 3.42 -67.71 -13.81
CA ARG A 735 2.37 -67.44 -14.78
C ARG A 735 1.14 -66.82 -14.15
N GLU A 736 0.74 -67.27 -12.96
CA GLU A 736 -0.37 -66.69 -12.19
C GLU A 736 -0.03 -65.26 -11.78
N GLU A 737 1.20 -65.04 -11.30
CA GLU A 737 1.64 -63.72 -10.90
C GLU A 737 1.70 -62.72 -12.07
N VAL A 738 2.18 -63.15 -13.22
CA VAL A 738 2.15 -62.35 -14.45
C VAL A 738 0.71 -62.08 -14.97
N GLU A 739 -0.20 -63.06 -14.80
CA GLU A 739 -1.60 -62.88 -15.17
C GLU A 739 -2.30 -61.93 -14.23
N GLU A 740 -2.00 -61.95 -12.96
CA GLU A 740 -2.55 -61.02 -11.96
C GLU A 740 -2.00 -59.59 -12.16
N LEU A 741 -0.72 -59.45 -12.42
CA LEU A 741 -0.12 -58.14 -12.78
C LEU A 741 -0.73 -57.58 -14.09
N ARG A 742 -1.03 -58.42 -15.08
CA ARG A 742 -1.73 -58.00 -16.31
C ARG A 742 -3.15 -57.52 -16.04
N ARG A 743 -3.88 -58.19 -15.12
CA ARG A 743 -5.24 -57.77 -14.72
C ARG A 743 -5.19 -56.42 -14.00
N GLN A 744 -4.26 -56.26 -13.07
CA GLN A 744 -4.06 -54.98 -12.36
C GLN A 744 -3.68 -53.84 -13.32
N HIS A 745 -2.79 -54.08 -14.28
CA HIS A 745 -2.41 -53.10 -15.33
C HIS A 745 -3.58 -52.72 -16.20
N THR A 746 -4.44 -53.70 -16.63
CA THR A 746 -5.60 -53.42 -17.43
C THR A 746 -6.65 -52.62 -16.67
N LEU A 747 -6.82 -52.91 -15.35
CA LEU A 747 -7.76 -52.17 -14.49
C LEU A 747 -7.29 -50.72 -14.30
N GLN A 748 -5.99 -50.51 -14.08
CA GLN A 748 -5.41 -49.17 -13.94
C GLN A 748 -5.49 -48.38 -15.26
N HIS A 749 -5.27 -49.01 -16.38
CA HIS A 749 -5.35 -48.37 -17.68
C HIS A 749 -6.80 -47.94 -18.03
N THR A 750 -7.81 -48.73 -17.68
CA THR A 750 -9.22 -48.35 -17.81
C THR A 750 -9.57 -47.18 -16.87
N GLN A 751 -9.11 -47.21 -15.62
CA GLN A 751 -9.32 -46.12 -14.69
C GLN A 751 -8.64 -44.82 -15.14
N LEU A 752 -7.46 -44.88 -15.75
CA LEU A 752 -6.78 -43.74 -16.36
C LEU A 752 -7.57 -43.21 -17.57
N SER A 753 -8.03 -44.04 -18.46
CA SER A 753 -8.83 -43.65 -19.61
C SER A 753 -10.13 -42.96 -19.21
N ASP A 754 -10.80 -43.46 -18.16
CA ASP A 754 -12.04 -42.86 -17.65
C ASP A 754 -11.78 -41.47 -17.01
N LYS A 755 -10.64 -41.31 -16.30
CA LYS A 755 -10.23 -40.04 -15.75
C LYS A 755 -9.76 -39.04 -16.79
N ASP A 756 -9.06 -39.49 -17.83
CA ASP A 756 -8.68 -38.64 -18.98
C ASP A 756 -9.91 -38.16 -19.75
N SER A 757 -10.92 -39.01 -19.87
CA SER A 757 -12.21 -38.63 -20.45
C SER A 757 -12.93 -37.57 -19.60
N LEU A 758 -12.88 -37.70 -18.27
CA LEU A 758 -13.44 -36.72 -17.33
C LEU A 758 -12.67 -35.39 -17.35
N ILE A 759 -11.34 -35.44 -17.40
CA ILE A 759 -10.47 -34.27 -17.53
C ILE A 759 -10.74 -33.53 -18.83
N ASN A 760 -10.86 -34.26 -19.96
CA ASN A 760 -11.19 -33.66 -21.27
C ASN A 760 -12.58 -33.03 -21.27
N THR A 761 -13.54 -33.64 -20.60
CA THR A 761 -14.89 -33.08 -20.46
C THR A 761 -14.86 -31.79 -19.60
N LEU A 762 -14.13 -31.77 -18.50
CA LEU A 762 -13.97 -30.61 -17.64
C LEU A 762 -13.18 -29.47 -18.34
N VAL A 763 -12.18 -29.81 -19.14
CA VAL A 763 -11.40 -28.85 -19.93
C VAL A 763 -12.24 -28.21 -21.04
N CYS A 764 -13.13 -28.98 -21.67
CA CYS A 764 -14.06 -28.47 -22.66
C CYS A 764 -15.13 -27.52 -22.06
N VAL A 765 -15.55 -27.77 -20.83
CA VAL A 765 -16.47 -26.89 -20.08
C VAL A 765 -15.78 -25.56 -19.70
N TRP A 766 -14.45 -25.57 -19.59
CA TRP A 766 -13.65 -24.40 -19.18
C TRP A 766 -13.22 -23.50 -20.35
N GLY A 767 -13.53 -23.84 -21.59
CA GLY A 767 -13.46 -23.06 -22.79
C GLY A 767 -12.44 -21.94 -22.90
N GLY A 768 -11.31 -22.23 -23.42
CA GLY A 768 -10.35 -21.27 -23.91
C GLY A 768 -9.19 -21.98 -24.58
N GLU A 769 -9.09 -21.86 -25.91
CA GLU A 769 -8.04 -22.51 -26.69
C GLU A 769 -6.61 -22.24 -26.20
N SER A 770 -6.38 -21.09 -25.58
CA SER A 770 -5.05 -20.72 -25.08
C SER A 770 -4.60 -21.54 -23.86
N HIS A 771 -5.53 -21.95 -22.98
CA HIS A 771 -5.19 -22.79 -21.81
C HIS A 771 -5.03 -24.26 -22.20
N ILE A 772 -5.83 -24.72 -23.18
CA ILE A 772 -5.71 -26.06 -23.72
C ILE A 772 -4.34 -26.25 -24.41
N ARG A 773 -3.87 -25.27 -25.18
CA ARG A 773 -2.53 -25.34 -25.82
C ARG A 773 -1.40 -25.40 -24.80
N LYS A 774 -1.48 -24.64 -23.70
CA LYS A 774 -0.48 -24.71 -22.61
C LYS A 774 -0.49 -26.08 -21.91
N MET A 775 -1.66 -26.69 -21.70
CA MET A 775 -1.73 -28.02 -21.09
C MET A 775 -1.25 -29.16 -22.05
N TYR A 776 -1.48 -29.03 -23.35
CA TYR A 776 -0.95 -29.98 -24.35
C TYR A 776 0.57 -29.86 -24.55
N LEU A 777 1.14 -28.70 -24.30
CA LEU A 777 2.61 -28.48 -24.35
C LEU A 777 3.34 -29.00 -23.10
N VAL A 778 2.66 -29.07 -21.95
CA VAL A 778 3.26 -29.54 -20.69
C VAL A 778 3.22 -31.07 -20.55
N TYR A 779 2.32 -31.78 -21.25
CA TYR A 779 2.17 -33.23 -21.17
C TYR A 779 2.14 -33.93 -22.53
N PRO A 780 3.21 -33.83 -23.35
CA PRO A 780 3.25 -34.59 -24.61
C PRO A 780 3.40 -36.12 -24.41
N SER A 781 3.77 -36.57 -23.20
CA SER A 781 4.06 -37.98 -22.91
C SER A 781 2.85 -38.86 -22.62
N LEU A 782 1.67 -38.28 -22.42
CA LEU A 782 0.45 -39.09 -22.14
C LEU A 782 -0.18 -39.71 -23.36
N TYR A 783 0.07 -39.21 -24.57
CA TYR A 783 -0.53 -39.70 -25.82
C TYR A 783 0.40 -40.61 -26.66
N SER A 784 1.69 -40.65 -26.37
CA SER A 784 2.62 -41.46 -27.19
C SER A 784 2.64 -42.95 -26.88
N HIS A 785 1.95 -43.39 -25.82
CA HIS A 785 1.92 -44.83 -25.44
C HIS A 785 0.64 -45.57 -25.82
N ALA A 786 -0.33 -44.92 -26.46
CA ALA A 786 -1.56 -45.61 -26.92
C ALA A 786 -1.40 -46.32 -28.25
N GLU A 787 -0.34 -46.07 -29.04
CA GLU A 787 -0.15 -46.65 -30.39
C GLU A 787 0.83 -47.82 -30.47
N ALA A 788 1.44 -48.29 -29.41
CA ALA A 788 2.48 -49.33 -29.45
C ALA A 788 2.08 -50.65 -28.77
N MET A 789 0.91 -51.14 -29.03
CA MET A 789 0.60 -52.57 -28.78
C MET A 789 -0.41 -53.18 -29.77
N PRO A 790 0.00 -53.63 -30.91
CA PRO A 790 -0.69 -54.77 -31.54
C PRO A 790 0.07 -56.04 -31.21
N PHE A 791 -0.66 -57.09 -30.99
CA PHE A 791 -0.29 -58.52 -30.77
C PHE A 791 -0.47 -59.00 -29.36
N LEU A 792 -1.64 -59.61 -29.16
CA LEU A 792 -1.87 -61.00 -28.81
C LEU A 792 -3.32 -61.15 -28.39
N VAL A 793 -4.17 -61.45 -29.39
CA VAL A 793 -5.48 -62.07 -29.17
C VAL A 793 -5.31 -63.54 -29.53
N SER A 794 -5.41 -64.37 -28.58
CA SER A 794 -5.89 -65.75 -28.76
C SER A 794 -6.56 -66.19 -27.48
N CYS A 795 -7.87 -66.36 -27.56
CA CYS A 795 -8.75 -66.97 -26.56
C CYS A 795 -8.33 -68.37 -26.19
N PRO A 796 -8.75 -68.81 -24.95
CA PRO A 796 -9.87 -69.72 -24.96
C PRO A 796 -10.91 -69.53 -23.84
N THR A 797 -12.16 -69.57 -24.29
CA THR A 797 -13.40 -70.11 -23.69
C THR A 797 -13.30 -70.86 -22.38
N SER A 798 -14.00 -70.38 -21.36
CA SER A 798 -15.03 -70.99 -20.56
C SER A 798 -15.29 -70.25 -19.27
N LEU A 799 -16.30 -69.42 -19.29
CA LEU A 799 -16.90 -68.81 -18.08
C LEU A 799 -18.38 -69.15 -18.06
N SER A 800 -18.85 -69.65 -16.93
CA SER A 800 -20.20 -70.04 -16.62
C SER A 800 -21.22 -68.89 -16.78
N PRO A 801 -22.47 -69.13 -17.23
CA PRO A 801 -23.45 -68.04 -17.48
C PRO A 801 -23.91 -67.25 -16.23
N ARG A 802 -23.56 -67.61 -15.02
CA ARG A 802 -24.01 -67.01 -13.78
C ARG A 802 -23.13 -65.80 -13.32
N SER A 803 -21.92 -65.66 -13.83
CA SER A 803 -21.03 -64.55 -13.52
C SER A 803 -21.08 -63.36 -14.53
N LEU A 804 -21.84 -63.50 -15.61
CA LEU A 804 -21.97 -62.48 -16.69
C LEU A 804 -23.07 -61.43 -16.44
N LEU A 805 -24.06 -61.75 -15.60
CA LEU A 805 -25.18 -60.84 -15.34
C LEU A 805 -24.79 -59.52 -14.63
N PRO A 806 -23.95 -59.56 -13.57
CA PRO A 806 -23.52 -58.30 -12.93
C PRO A 806 -22.64 -57.46 -13.84
N LEU A 807 -21.76 -58.09 -14.62
CA LEU A 807 -20.88 -57.39 -15.59
C LEU A 807 -21.65 -56.78 -16.78
N GLN A 808 -22.75 -57.42 -17.19
CA GLN A 808 -23.61 -56.87 -18.24
C GLN A 808 -24.45 -55.70 -17.73
N GLU A 809 -24.88 -55.69 -16.49
CA GLU A 809 -25.55 -54.55 -15.85
C GLU A 809 -24.59 -53.36 -15.64
N GLU A 810 -23.37 -53.64 -15.20
CA GLU A 810 -22.33 -52.64 -15.04
C GLU A 810 -21.89 -52.04 -16.39
N CYS A 811 -21.73 -52.86 -17.44
CA CYS A 811 -21.50 -52.40 -18.81
C CYS A 811 -22.68 -51.58 -19.39
N ARG A 812 -23.93 -51.91 -19.01
CA ARG A 812 -25.07 -51.09 -19.39
C ARG A 812 -25.09 -49.75 -18.71
N GLY A 813 -24.86 -49.71 -17.39
CA GLY A 813 -24.72 -48.46 -16.61
C GLY A 813 -23.61 -47.57 -17.14
N LEU A 814 -22.46 -48.14 -17.49
CA LEU A 814 -21.35 -47.41 -18.11
C LEU A 814 -21.64 -46.87 -19.49
N ARG A 815 -22.40 -47.61 -20.33
CA ARG A 815 -22.86 -47.12 -21.65
C ARG A 815 -23.91 -46.02 -21.54
N GLU A 816 -24.83 -46.13 -20.61
CA GLU A 816 -25.82 -45.08 -20.33
C GLU A 816 -25.14 -43.80 -19.75
N GLY A 817 -24.15 -43.97 -18.86
CA GLY A 817 -23.31 -42.89 -18.38
C GLY A 817 -22.47 -42.22 -19.47
N HIS A 818 -21.90 -43.03 -20.39
CA HIS A 818 -21.14 -42.52 -21.55
C HIS A 818 -22.02 -41.72 -22.50
N ALA A 819 -23.22 -42.23 -22.80
CA ALA A 819 -24.17 -41.49 -23.63
C ALA A 819 -24.66 -40.19 -23.01
N GLY A 820 -24.83 -40.16 -21.69
CA GLY A 820 -25.13 -38.93 -20.92
C GLY A 820 -24.00 -37.92 -20.99
N LEU A 821 -22.76 -38.38 -20.87
CA LEU A 821 -21.57 -37.52 -20.97
C LEU A 821 -21.34 -36.99 -22.39
N GLU A 822 -21.58 -37.78 -23.41
CA GLU A 822 -21.55 -37.34 -24.83
C GLU A 822 -22.57 -36.24 -25.09
N GLN A 823 -23.76 -36.35 -24.52
CA GLN A 823 -24.81 -35.34 -24.66
C GLN A 823 -24.44 -34.05 -23.93
N GLN A 824 -23.86 -34.15 -22.74
CA GLN A 824 -23.36 -33.00 -22.01
C GLN A 824 -22.18 -32.34 -22.73
N LEU A 825 -21.28 -33.12 -23.31
CA LEU A 825 -20.16 -32.62 -24.11
C LEU A 825 -20.63 -31.85 -25.34
N ALA A 826 -21.63 -32.41 -26.08
CA ALA A 826 -22.20 -31.73 -27.23
C ALA A 826 -22.90 -30.41 -26.86
N SER A 827 -23.59 -30.38 -25.72
CA SER A 827 -24.20 -29.16 -25.17
C SER A 827 -23.14 -28.13 -24.79
N ALA A 828 -22.09 -28.56 -24.11
CA ALA A 828 -20.98 -27.68 -23.69
C ALA A 828 -20.21 -27.11 -24.90
N GLN A 829 -19.97 -27.94 -25.94
CA GLN A 829 -19.34 -27.48 -27.19
C GLN A 829 -20.19 -26.43 -27.92
N SER A 830 -21.52 -26.57 -27.87
CA SER A 830 -22.43 -25.58 -28.43
C SER A 830 -22.38 -24.26 -27.68
N THR A 831 -22.29 -24.30 -26.36
CA THR A 831 -22.18 -23.09 -25.53
C THR A 831 -20.83 -22.39 -25.75
N VAL A 832 -19.75 -23.15 -25.83
CA VAL A 832 -18.41 -22.60 -26.12
C VAL A 832 -18.35 -21.92 -27.49
N ALA A 833 -19.04 -22.48 -28.51
CA ALA A 833 -19.09 -21.87 -29.82
C ALA A 833 -19.86 -20.53 -29.80
N ILE A 834 -20.90 -20.42 -29.00
CA ILE A 834 -21.68 -19.17 -28.84
C ILE A 834 -20.81 -18.12 -28.10
N GLU A 835 -20.18 -18.52 -27.00
CA GLU A 835 -19.29 -17.60 -26.22
C GLU A 835 -18.09 -17.17 -27.05
N GLN A 836 -17.54 -18.00 -27.90
CA GLN A 836 -16.44 -17.68 -28.80
C GLN A 836 -16.83 -16.64 -29.85
N THR A 837 -18.07 -16.70 -30.34
CA THR A 837 -18.60 -15.67 -31.25
C THR A 837 -18.89 -14.35 -30.54
N GLU A 838 -19.36 -14.39 -29.29
CA GLU A 838 -19.52 -13.18 -28.46
C GLU A 838 -18.16 -12.55 -28.09
N LYS A 839 -17.17 -13.38 -27.74
CA LYS A 839 -15.81 -12.91 -27.47
C LYS A 839 -15.17 -12.20 -28.64
N THR A 840 -15.32 -12.76 -29.87
CA THR A 840 -14.78 -12.10 -31.07
C THR A 840 -15.50 -10.79 -31.36
N LYS A 841 -16.79 -10.69 -31.08
CA LYS A 841 -17.57 -9.48 -31.23
C LYS A 841 -17.11 -8.40 -30.20
N LEU A 842 -16.96 -8.78 -28.94
CA LEU A 842 -16.46 -7.88 -27.90
C LEU A 842 -15.01 -7.42 -28.16
N GLN A 843 -14.15 -8.30 -28.66
CA GLN A 843 -12.80 -7.93 -29.06
C GLN A 843 -12.79 -6.89 -30.20
N GLN A 844 -13.74 -7.00 -31.13
CA GLN A 844 -13.89 -6.03 -32.20
C GLN A 844 -14.41 -4.68 -31.66
N GLU A 845 -15.38 -4.68 -30.75
CA GLU A 845 -15.89 -3.48 -30.09
C GLU A 845 -14.79 -2.77 -29.26
N VAL A 846 -13.96 -3.54 -28.56
CA VAL A 846 -12.78 -3.00 -27.81
C VAL A 846 -11.78 -2.37 -28.78
N GLN A 847 -11.55 -2.98 -29.94
CA GLN A 847 -10.61 -2.47 -30.93
C GLN A 847 -11.13 -1.20 -31.62
N GLU A 848 -12.45 -1.10 -31.85
CA GLU A 848 -13.10 0.10 -32.35
C GLU A 848 -13.06 1.23 -31.31
N SER A 849 -13.33 0.92 -30.04
CA SER A 849 -13.24 1.88 -28.93
C SER A 849 -11.80 2.39 -28.71
N LYS A 850 -10.81 1.51 -28.82
CA LYS A 850 -9.39 1.89 -28.72
C LYS A 850 -8.99 2.83 -29.87
N LYS A 851 -9.49 2.59 -31.07
CA LYS A 851 -9.26 3.48 -32.20
C LYS A 851 -9.92 4.84 -32.00
N GLU A 852 -11.14 4.88 -31.46
CA GLU A 852 -11.81 6.14 -31.12
C GLU A 852 -11.05 6.91 -30.04
N GLN A 853 -10.45 6.19 -29.06
CA GLN A 853 -9.59 6.77 -28.04
C GLN A 853 -8.30 7.36 -28.64
N ASP A 854 -7.65 6.66 -29.55
CA ASP A 854 -6.45 7.14 -30.27
C ASP A 854 -6.77 8.38 -31.11
N ASP A 855 -7.92 8.42 -31.78
CA ASP A 855 -8.40 9.59 -32.55
C ASP A 855 -8.68 10.81 -31.64
N LEU A 856 -9.23 10.59 -30.43
CA LEU A 856 -9.45 11.63 -29.43
C LEU A 856 -8.13 12.14 -28.83
N LEU A 857 -7.15 11.28 -28.55
CA LEU A 857 -5.82 11.67 -28.10
C LEU A 857 -5.08 12.51 -29.16
N MET A 858 -5.23 12.15 -30.44
CA MET A 858 -4.67 12.94 -31.55
C MET A 858 -5.31 14.34 -31.65
N LEU A 859 -6.62 14.44 -31.43
CA LEU A 859 -7.33 15.72 -31.38
C LEU A 859 -6.91 16.56 -30.17
N LEU A 860 -6.70 15.98 -29.01
CA LEU A 860 -6.17 16.65 -27.82
C LEU A 860 -4.78 17.19 -28.07
N ALA A 861 -3.87 16.38 -28.62
CA ALA A 861 -2.51 16.82 -28.96
C ALA A 861 -2.50 17.99 -29.98
N ASP A 862 -3.43 18.00 -30.95
CA ASP A 862 -3.57 19.14 -31.89
C ASP A 862 -4.11 20.40 -31.20
N GLN A 863 -5.00 20.25 -30.21
CA GLN A 863 -5.49 21.33 -29.36
C GLN A 863 -4.38 21.91 -28.46
N ASP A 864 -3.61 21.06 -27.83
CA ASP A 864 -2.48 21.47 -26.98
C ASP A 864 -1.42 22.22 -27.80
N GLN A 865 -1.11 21.77 -29.02
CA GLN A 865 -0.22 22.46 -29.92
C GLN A 865 -0.76 23.85 -30.33
N LYS A 866 -2.06 23.99 -30.52
CA LYS A 866 -2.71 25.27 -30.78
C LYS A 866 -2.63 26.20 -29.58
N ILE A 867 -2.85 25.71 -28.38
CA ILE A 867 -2.73 26.46 -27.13
C ILE A 867 -1.30 26.96 -26.96
N LEU A 868 -0.30 26.08 -27.18
CA LEU A 868 1.11 26.43 -27.11
C LEU A 868 1.46 27.55 -28.11
N ASN A 869 0.98 27.44 -29.34
CA ASN A 869 1.18 28.47 -30.38
C ASN A 869 0.51 29.81 -30.02
N LEU A 870 -0.68 29.75 -29.40
CA LEU A 870 -1.38 30.96 -28.95
C LEU A 870 -0.68 31.59 -27.73
N LYS A 871 -0.23 30.78 -26.76
CA LYS A 871 0.58 31.24 -25.62
C LYS A 871 1.88 31.90 -26.09
N GLN A 872 2.55 31.35 -27.11
CA GLN A 872 3.74 31.94 -27.70
C GLN A 872 3.45 33.30 -28.38
N ARG A 873 2.35 33.37 -29.13
CA ARG A 873 1.95 34.66 -29.78
C ARG A 873 1.57 35.73 -28.77
N LEU A 874 0.97 35.36 -27.64
CA LEU A 874 0.68 36.31 -26.55
C LEU A 874 1.96 36.82 -25.90
N ARG A 875 2.94 35.94 -25.65
CA ARG A 875 4.28 36.35 -25.17
C ARG A 875 4.98 37.26 -26.14
N ASP A 876 4.91 37.01 -27.45
CA ASP A 876 5.50 37.85 -28.50
C ASP A 876 4.81 39.21 -28.56
N LEU A 877 3.57 39.35 -28.13
CA LEU A 877 2.83 40.61 -28.04
C LEU A 877 3.06 41.36 -26.71
N GLY A 878 3.85 40.78 -25.77
CA GLY A 878 4.23 41.43 -24.51
C GLY A 878 3.24 41.23 -23.37
N GLU A 879 2.26 40.33 -23.51
CA GLU A 879 1.33 39.95 -22.44
C GLU A 879 1.97 38.90 -21.52
N THR A 880 1.84 39.10 -20.21
CA THR A 880 2.24 38.10 -19.20
C THR A 880 1.11 37.07 -19.05
N ILE A 881 1.44 35.85 -19.30
CA ILE A 881 0.52 34.71 -19.07
C ILE A 881 0.85 34.17 -17.69
N ASP A 882 -0.11 34.23 -16.77
CA ASP A 882 -0.03 33.47 -15.51
C ASP A 882 0.01 31.98 -15.85
N GLU A 883 1.11 31.32 -15.52
CA GLU A 883 1.22 29.88 -15.64
C GLU A 883 0.37 29.29 -14.49
N ASP A 884 -0.83 28.83 -14.84
CA ASP A 884 -1.66 28.11 -13.90
C ASP A 884 -0.88 26.88 -13.40
N GLU A 885 -0.72 26.75 -12.08
CA GLU A 885 -0.04 25.63 -11.41
C GLU A 885 -0.70 24.26 -11.70
N ASP A 886 -1.78 24.23 -12.46
CA ASP A 886 -2.55 23.02 -12.80
C ASP A 886 -1.90 22.13 -13.89
N GLU A 887 -0.84 22.59 -14.60
CA GLU A 887 -0.17 21.78 -15.64
C GLU A 887 0.78 20.70 -15.09
N LEU A 888 1.09 20.70 -13.80
CA LEU A 888 1.99 19.70 -13.21
C LEU A 888 1.29 18.43 -12.73
N ASP A 889 -0.01 18.50 -12.45
CA ASP A 889 -0.77 17.31 -11.97
C ASP A 889 -1.36 16.44 -13.09
N ALA A 890 -1.42 16.95 -14.32
CA ALA A 890 -2.00 16.19 -15.45
C ALA A 890 -1.01 15.23 -16.13
N ARG A 891 0.30 15.38 -15.90
CA ARG A 891 1.32 14.49 -16.50
C ARG A 891 1.57 13.20 -15.72
N ASP A 892 1.16 13.15 -14.44
CA ASP A 892 1.36 11.96 -13.61
C ASP A 892 0.14 11.00 -13.55
N GLN A 893 -0.97 11.34 -14.24
CA GLN A 893 -2.17 10.46 -14.26
C GLN A 893 -2.26 9.51 -15.45
N PHE A 894 -1.38 9.61 -16.44
CA PHE A 894 -1.27 8.62 -17.51
C PHE A 894 0.08 7.90 -17.37
N GLY A 895 0.23 7.14 -16.30
CA GLY A 895 1.25 6.11 -16.16
C GLY A 895 0.85 4.92 -17.00
N GLU A 896 1.66 4.62 -17.95
CA GLU A 896 1.63 3.49 -18.87
C GLU A 896 1.45 2.17 -18.08
N ASP A 897 0.33 1.49 -18.30
CA ASP A 897 0.22 0.06 -18.11
C ASP A 897 0.83 -0.60 -19.38
N ASP A 898 2.16 -0.63 -19.41
CA ASP A 898 2.88 -1.52 -20.33
C ASP A 898 2.89 -2.93 -19.73
N ASP A 899 1.93 -3.73 -20.17
CA ASP A 899 2.02 -5.18 -20.12
C ASP A 899 3.09 -5.61 -21.15
N ASP A 900 4.36 -5.64 -20.72
CA ASP A 900 5.42 -6.34 -21.44
C ASP A 900 5.23 -7.85 -21.28
N ASP A 901 4.61 -8.46 -22.27
CA ASP A 901 4.74 -9.87 -22.58
C ASP A 901 6.17 -10.10 -23.14
N ASP A 902 7.10 -10.43 -22.24
CA ASP A 902 8.41 -10.98 -22.62
C ASP A 902 8.24 -12.39 -23.23
N GLU A 903 8.27 -12.46 -24.55
CA GLU A 903 8.59 -13.69 -25.28
C GLU A 903 10.09 -14.00 -25.14
N ASP A 904 10.41 -14.93 -24.27
CA ASP A 904 11.74 -15.57 -24.23
C ASP A 904 11.93 -16.42 -25.50
N GLU A 905 12.69 -15.91 -26.45
CA GLU A 905 13.36 -16.73 -27.49
C GLU A 905 14.64 -17.34 -26.91
N ASP A 906 14.56 -18.60 -26.51
CA ASP A 906 15.71 -19.49 -26.37
C ASP A 906 16.39 -19.68 -27.73
N ASN A 907 17.60 -19.20 -27.87
CA ASN A 907 18.55 -19.68 -28.87
C ASN A 907 19.75 -20.32 -28.19
N ASN A 908 19.78 -21.65 -28.33
CA ASN A 908 20.94 -22.51 -28.18
C ASN A 908 22.13 -22.06 -29.02
N ASP A 909 23.32 -22.01 -28.40
CA ASP A 909 24.49 -22.81 -28.76
C ASP A 909 25.40 -22.94 -27.55
#